data_dca28bcdc7c578a13c0c7b42c5fa406a
#
_entry.id   dca28bcdc7c578a13c0c7b42c5fa406a
#
_cell.length_a   1.000
_cell.length_b   1.000
_cell.length_c   1.000
_cell.angle_alpha   90.00
_cell.angle_beta   90.00
_cell.angle_gamma   90.00
#
_symmetry.space_group_name_H-M   'P 1'
#
loop_
_entity.id
_entity.type
_entity.pdbx_description
1 polymer ?
#
loop_
_entity_poly.entity_id
_entity_poly.type
_entity_poly.pdbx_seq_one_letter_code
_entity_poly.pdbx_strand_id
1 'polypeptide(L)'
;MNNFISHSLSLPLQSISAVLTLLNEGCTIPFISRYRKEQTGGLDEVQITDISELYDRLKELGKRKETILKTIREQEKLTPELEARIHACMDSTELEDIYLPYKPKRRTRAQIAREQGLEPLALAIMEEAQKPTAPPDLPEGGRGAPPNLPEGGGDKLASILQKYQGRAKESLSSRVHIGTPPLSGRSGGALALDIIAEIVSENQQARNTVRTAYQRGAVITSKVIKKMKDTEEAQKFADYFDFSEPLRRCNSHRLLAMRRGEAQGILRVSITIDGEECIARLTRQFVRGHGVCQTLVSQAVEDSFKRLINPSIENEFAALSKERADEEAIKVFTENLRQLLLSPPLGQKRVLALDPGFANGCKIACLDEQGNLLHHEIIYPHPPRNQVRQATEALQRMIRTYKIEAIAIGNGTASRESKEFVENITTETTTTTSPSPSPLPHREGSDYCHLPKSKQQFTDNTSPINSKPQSAGHTTPLPLGEGSGEGPVGPVTSASSLFIFRVSEDGASIYSASPVAREEFPDEDVTTRGAISIGRRLMDPLAELVKIDPKSIGVGQYQHDVDQSKLKHSLDQTVMSCVNQVGVNLNTASLHLLTYVSGLGPALARNIIDYRREYGPFTSRAQLKKVKRLGDTAFQQCAGFLRIPNAKNPLDNSAVHPESYHIVEQMAKDLKCTIKDLIGNKKLLAEIDVKRYLTPQPPLRRERGSEASPNLPEKGGVPMRTREDKGALNLSQHLSEVSASLPPLPSEGSGEATLRDILTELEKPGRDPRGEVEVFEFDKNVHTLNDLIVGMELPGIVTNITNFGAFVDIGVHQDGLVHISQLSDRFVTDPTQVIRLHQHVRVRVVEVDMRRKRIALSMKNIKQ
;
A
#
# COMPACT_ATOMS: atom_id res chain seq x y z
N MET A 1 -0.11 24.36 -12.98
CA MET A 1 -0.04 23.18 -12.11
C MET A 1 -0.51 23.50 -10.70
N ASN A 2 0.17 24.36 -9.95
CA ASN A 2 -0.16 24.65 -8.54
C ASN A 2 -1.61 25.06 -8.30
N ASN A 3 -2.19 25.92 -9.14
CA ASN A 3 -3.61 26.32 -9.04
C ASN A 3 -4.57 25.14 -9.24
N PHE A 4 -4.24 24.21 -10.14
CA PHE A 4 -5.04 22.99 -10.35
C PHE A 4 -4.99 22.07 -9.13
N ILE A 5 -3.79 21.84 -8.57
CA ILE A 5 -3.61 21.04 -7.34
C ILE A 5 -4.39 21.69 -6.19
N SER A 6 -4.29 23.01 -6.02
CA SER A 6 -5.02 23.77 -5.00
C SER A 6 -6.53 23.58 -5.10
N HIS A 7 -7.05 23.62 -6.29
CA HIS A 7 -8.50 23.43 -6.53
C HIS A 7 -8.92 21.98 -6.29
N SER A 8 -8.12 21.01 -6.80
CA SER A 8 -8.44 19.58 -6.71
C SER A 8 -8.43 19.06 -5.27
N LEU A 9 -7.45 19.50 -4.46
CA LEU A 9 -7.29 19.06 -3.08
C LEU A 9 -7.96 20.01 -2.06
N SER A 10 -8.52 21.13 -2.51
CA SER A 10 -9.10 22.19 -1.65
C SER A 10 -8.11 22.69 -0.59
N LEU A 11 -6.83 22.79 -0.97
CA LEU A 11 -5.74 23.26 -0.08
C LEU A 11 -5.23 24.64 -0.52
N PRO A 12 -4.69 25.44 0.42
CA PRO A 12 -4.14 26.77 0.11
C PRO A 12 -2.98 26.69 -0.89
N LEU A 13 -3.00 27.57 -1.90
CA LEU A 13 -1.97 27.61 -2.94
C LEU A 13 -0.56 27.82 -2.36
N GLN A 14 -0.45 28.63 -1.29
CA GLN A 14 0.81 28.91 -0.62
C GLN A 14 1.40 27.64 0.01
N SER A 15 0.56 26.84 0.69
CA SER A 15 0.98 25.56 1.29
C SER A 15 1.47 24.58 0.22
N ILE A 16 0.77 24.48 -0.90
CA ILE A 16 1.17 23.63 -2.01
C ILE A 16 2.51 24.08 -2.59
N SER A 17 2.68 25.40 -2.83
CA SER A 17 3.94 25.91 -3.36
C SER A 17 5.11 25.64 -2.41
N ALA A 18 4.92 25.78 -1.10
CA ALA A 18 5.92 25.46 -0.09
C ALA A 18 6.28 23.97 -0.09
N VAL A 19 5.27 23.07 -0.11
CA VAL A 19 5.50 21.61 -0.18
C VAL A 19 6.28 21.24 -1.43
N LEU A 20 5.88 21.75 -2.60
CA LEU A 20 6.57 21.43 -3.86
C LEU A 20 8.01 21.97 -3.88
N THR A 21 8.27 23.12 -3.28
CA THR A 21 9.63 23.65 -3.12
C THR A 21 10.47 22.70 -2.26
N LEU A 22 9.98 22.32 -1.08
CA LEU A 22 10.67 21.42 -0.18
C LEU A 22 10.92 20.02 -0.81
N LEU A 23 9.94 19.48 -1.54
CA LEU A 23 10.11 18.20 -2.27
C LEU A 23 11.17 18.32 -3.37
N ASN A 24 11.21 19.43 -4.11
CA ASN A 24 12.23 19.67 -5.14
C ASN A 24 13.63 19.88 -4.54
N GLU A 25 13.74 20.39 -3.30
CA GLU A 25 14.97 20.46 -2.53
C GLU A 25 15.43 19.10 -1.99
N GLY A 26 14.64 18.04 -2.24
CA GLY A 26 14.92 16.68 -1.82
C GLY A 26 14.52 16.37 -0.37
N CYS A 27 13.65 17.16 0.24
CA CYS A 27 13.09 16.86 1.54
C CYS A 27 12.10 15.69 1.44
N THR A 28 12.15 14.80 2.44
CA THR A 28 11.23 13.66 2.51
C THR A 28 9.90 14.05 3.16
N ILE A 29 8.84 13.34 2.82
CA ILE A 29 7.48 13.59 3.34
C ILE A 29 7.43 13.56 4.88
N PRO A 30 8.00 12.56 5.59
CA PRO A 30 8.02 12.57 7.07
C PRO A 30 8.79 13.76 7.67
N PHE A 31 9.85 14.23 7.02
CA PHE A 31 10.57 15.40 7.47
C PHE A 31 9.74 16.69 7.31
N ILE A 32 9.09 16.85 6.16
CA ILE A 32 8.23 18.01 5.89
C ILE A 32 7.06 18.06 6.87
N SER A 33 6.33 16.96 7.05
CA SER A 33 5.15 16.88 7.92
C SER A 33 5.49 17.14 9.40
N ARG A 34 6.69 16.78 9.84
CA ARG A 34 7.07 16.90 11.25
C ARG A 34 7.84 18.17 11.57
N TYR A 35 8.78 18.57 10.71
CA TYR A 35 9.74 19.66 11.02
C TYR A 35 9.60 20.91 10.14
N ARG A 36 8.62 20.93 9.21
CA ARG A 36 8.35 22.09 8.33
C ARG A 36 6.88 22.51 8.35
N LYS A 37 6.18 22.23 9.46
CA LYS A 37 4.75 22.55 9.65
C LYS A 37 4.41 24.01 9.40
N GLU A 38 5.26 24.91 9.86
CA GLU A 38 5.05 26.36 9.73
C GLU A 38 5.08 26.82 8.27
N GLN A 39 5.98 26.25 7.48
CA GLN A 39 6.09 26.59 6.06
C GLN A 39 4.93 26.03 5.24
N THR A 40 4.44 24.84 5.60
CA THR A 40 3.36 24.16 4.88
C THR A 40 1.96 24.54 5.37
N GLY A 41 1.87 25.32 6.47
CA GLY A 41 0.59 25.67 7.10
C GLY A 41 -0.04 24.52 7.87
N GLY A 42 0.79 23.60 8.41
CA GLY A 42 0.35 22.50 9.27
C GLY A 42 -0.22 21.28 8.52
N LEU A 43 0.13 21.11 7.24
CA LEU A 43 -0.30 19.95 6.47
C LEU A 43 0.24 18.64 7.08
N ASP A 44 -0.61 17.64 7.11
CA ASP A 44 -0.26 16.30 7.57
C ASP A 44 0.45 15.47 6.47
N GLU A 45 0.93 14.30 6.84
CA GLU A 45 1.67 13.41 5.94
C GLU A 45 0.83 12.92 4.76
N VAL A 46 -0.49 12.70 4.98
CA VAL A 46 -1.41 12.26 3.93
C VAL A 46 -1.61 13.36 2.90
N GLN A 47 -1.88 14.58 3.35
CA GLN A 47 -2.06 15.74 2.47
C GLN A 47 -0.80 16.04 1.65
N ILE A 48 0.39 15.92 2.25
CA ILE A 48 1.67 16.11 1.54
C ILE A 48 1.88 15.00 0.50
N THR A 49 1.51 13.78 0.81
CA THR A 49 1.54 12.63 -0.13
C THR A 49 0.61 12.89 -1.31
N ASP A 50 -0.63 13.28 -1.05
CA ASP A 50 -1.62 13.59 -2.11
C ASP A 50 -1.12 14.70 -3.05
N ILE A 51 -0.47 15.74 -2.50
CA ILE A 51 0.15 16.82 -3.29
C ILE A 51 1.26 16.25 -4.18
N SER A 52 2.15 15.42 -3.63
CA SER A 52 3.27 14.80 -4.34
C SER A 52 2.78 13.89 -5.48
N GLU A 53 1.82 13.02 -5.21
CA GLU A 53 1.26 12.10 -6.21
C GLU A 53 0.55 12.84 -7.34
N LEU A 54 -0.26 13.86 -7.01
CA LEU A 54 -0.95 14.65 -8.03
C LEU A 54 0.05 15.47 -8.86
N TYR A 55 1.11 15.99 -8.24
CA TYR A 55 2.18 16.69 -8.95
C TYR A 55 2.90 15.79 -9.94
N ASP A 56 3.24 14.56 -9.53
CA ASP A 56 3.91 13.59 -10.41
C ASP A 56 3.00 13.16 -11.56
N ARG A 57 1.70 12.93 -11.31
CA ARG A 57 0.69 12.68 -12.38
C ARG A 57 0.64 13.84 -13.40
N LEU A 58 0.63 15.08 -12.94
CA LEU A 58 0.62 16.26 -13.82
C LEU A 58 1.93 16.42 -14.58
N LYS A 59 3.06 16.05 -13.99
CA LYS A 59 4.37 16.04 -14.64
C LYS A 59 4.43 15.00 -15.77
N GLU A 60 3.90 13.81 -15.54
CA GLU A 60 3.75 12.79 -16.57
C GLU A 60 2.82 13.22 -17.70
N LEU A 61 1.67 13.82 -17.34
CA LEU A 61 0.77 14.43 -18.32
C LEU A 61 1.48 15.50 -19.16
N GLY A 62 2.34 16.32 -18.54
CA GLY A 62 3.17 17.30 -19.23
C GLY A 62 4.09 16.65 -20.27
N LYS A 63 4.83 15.63 -19.91
CA LYS A 63 5.68 14.86 -20.84
C LYS A 63 4.86 14.23 -21.96
N ARG A 64 3.66 13.74 -21.64
CA ARG A 64 2.76 13.17 -22.66
C ARG A 64 2.28 14.22 -23.64
N LYS A 65 1.91 15.44 -23.17
CA LYS A 65 1.57 16.58 -24.04
C LYS A 65 2.71 16.93 -25.00
N GLU A 66 3.94 17.02 -24.51
CA GLU A 66 5.13 17.30 -25.35
C GLU A 66 5.30 16.25 -26.45
N THR A 67 5.14 14.96 -26.11
CA THR A 67 5.20 13.86 -27.07
C THR A 67 4.11 13.99 -28.15
N ILE A 68 2.88 14.31 -27.74
CA ILE A 68 1.75 14.49 -28.66
C ILE A 68 1.97 15.69 -29.57
N LEU A 69 2.38 16.84 -29.02
CA LEU A 69 2.68 18.05 -29.80
C LEU A 69 3.78 17.80 -30.83
N LYS A 70 4.85 17.09 -30.44
CA LYS A 70 5.91 16.70 -31.34
C LYS A 70 5.37 15.85 -32.49
N THR A 71 4.55 14.82 -32.20
CA THR A 71 4.01 13.94 -33.26
C THR A 71 3.07 14.67 -34.21
N ILE A 72 2.23 15.59 -33.71
CA ILE A 72 1.30 16.37 -34.54
C ILE A 72 2.08 17.39 -35.38
N ARG A 73 3.16 18.00 -34.85
CA ARG A 73 4.04 18.92 -35.56
C ARG A 73 4.79 18.21 -36.71
N GLU A 74 5.28 16.99 -36.49
CA GLU A 74 5.90 16.14 -37.50
C GLU A 74 4.94 15.79 -38.65
N GLN A 75 3.61 15.82 -38.39
CA GLN A 75 2.57 15.60 -39.39
C GLN A 75 2.12 16.89 -40.10
N GLU A 76 2.71 18.04 -39.76
CA GLU A 76 2.34 19.37 -40.29
C GLU A 76 0.87 19.75 -40.06
N LYS A 77 0.23 19.19 -39.00
CA LYS A 77 -1.19 19.39 -38.66
C LYS A 77 -1.41 20.21 -37.39
N LEU A 78 -0.35 20.77 -36.81
CA LEU A 78 -0.44 21.54 -35.58
C LEU A 78 -0.93 22.96 -35.88
N THR A 79 -2.12 23.30 -35.38
CA THR A 79 -2.64 24.69 -35.45
C THR A 79 -2.45 25.36 -34.07
N PRO A 80 -2.36 26.72 -34.02
CA PRO A 80 -2.22 27.43 -32.74
C PRO A 80 -3.37 27.17 -31.78
N GLU A 81 -4.60 26.98 -32.28
CA GLU A 81 -5.78 26.64 -31.47
C GLU A 81 -5.68 25.25 -30.85
N LEU A 82 -5.21 24.27 -31.65
CA LEU A 82 -5.00 22.90 -31.17
C LEU A 82 -3.88 22.86 -30.12
N GLU A 83 -2.78 23.58 -30.32
CA GLU A 83 -1.68 23.71 -29.38
C GLU A 83 -2.15 24.30 -28.05
N ALA A 84 -2.91 25.40 -28.09
CA ALA A 84 -3.50 26.04 -26.91
C ALA A 84 -4.45 25.08 -26.16
N ARG A 85 -5.26 24.33 -26.91
CA ARG A 85 -6.19 23.35 -26.34
C ARG A 85 -5.47 22.18 -25.66
N ILE A 86 -4.40 21.65 -26.25
CA ILE A 86 -3.57 20.59 -25.66
C ILE A 86 -2.90 21.11 -24.39
N HIS A 87 -2.37 22.34 -24.39
CA HIS A 87 -1.75 22.93 -23.22
C HIS A 87 -2.77 23.15 -22.07
N ALA A 88 -3.98 23.56 -22.36
CA ALA A 88 -5.04 23.80 -21.37
C ALA A 88 -5.61 22.50 -20.76
N CYS A 89 -5.57 21.38 -21.50
CA CYS A 89 -6.14 20.10 -21.06
C CYS A 89 -5.41 19.58 -19.81
N MET A 90 -6.14 19.23 -18.74
CA MET A 90 -5.60 18.66 -17.49
C MET A 90 -6.07 17.21 -17.25
N ASP A 91 -6.86 16.66 -18.15
CA ASP A 91 -7.36 15.28 -18.11
C ASP A 91 -6.63 14.43 -19.16
N SER A 92 -6.12 13.26 -18.74
CA SER A 92 -5.39 12.35 -19.62
C SER A 92 -6.29 11.73 -20.68
N THR A 93 -7.56 11.47 -20.34
CA THR A 93 -8.54 10.86 -21.24
C THR A 93 -8.95 11.86 -22.32
N GLU A 94 -9.21 13.11 -21.94
CA GLU A 94 -9.49 14.18 -22.88
C GLU A 94 -8.30 14.45 -23.80
N LEU A 95 -7.08 14.41 -23.26
CA LEU A 95 -5.85 14.58 -24.05
C LEU A 95 -5.70 13.48 -25.11
N GLU A 96 -5.96 12.22 -24.76
CA GLU A 96 -5.90 11.11 -25.71
C GLU A 96 -7.01 11.21 -26.78
N ASP A 97 -8.18 11.74 -26.45
CA ASP A 97 -9.25 11.99 -27.43
C ASP A 97 -8.87 13.12 -28.41
N ILE A 98 -8.26 14.20 -27.93
CA ILE A 98 -7.73 15.26 -28.80
C ILE A 98 -6.67 14.69 -29.75
N TYR A 99 -5.85 13.77 -29.26
CA TYR A 99 -4.79 13.13 -30.04
C TYR A 99 -5.29 12.05 -31.00
N LEU A 100 -6.45 11.44 -30.76
CA LEU A 100 -6.94 10.26 -31.48
C LEU A 100 -6.97 10.43 -33.02
N PRO A 101 -7.39 11.57 -33.61
CA PRO A 101 -7.36 11.78 -35.05
C PRO A 101 -5.93 11.82 -35.66
N TYR A 102 -4.93 12.16 -34.84
CA TYR A 102 -3.53 12.34 -35.26
C TYR A 102 -2.66 11.11 -34.91
N LYS A 103 -3.20 10.17 -34.13
CA LYS A 103 -2.46 8.98 -33.71
C LYS A 103 -2.13 8.10 -34.90
N PRO A 104 -0.88 7.68 -35.10
CA PRO A 104 -0.50 6.76 -36.16
C PRO A 104 -1.31 5.46 -36.06
N LYS A 105 -2.04 5.12 -37.08
CA LYS A 105 -2.92 3.96 -37.12
C LYS A 105 -2.34 2.86 -38.00
N ARG A 106 -2.66 1.61 -37.67
CA ARG A 106 -2.49 0.50 -38.60
C ARG A 106 -3.46 0.70 -39.77
N ARG A 107 -3.15 0.13 -40.94
CA ARG A 107 -3.98 0.24 -42.14
C ARG A 107 -5.43 -0.19 -41.86
N THR A 108 -6.32 0.82 -41.70
CA THR A 108 -7.74 0.63 -41.41
C THR A 108 -8.56 0.47 -42.69
N ARG A 109 -9.81 -0.01 -42.54
CA ARG A 109 -10.75 -0.03 -43.70
C ARG A 109 -10.99 1.38 -44.25
N ALA A 110 -11.17 2.34 -43.36
CA ALA A 110 -11.32 3.74 -43.74
C ALA A 110 -10.09 4.31 -44.47
N GLN A 111 -8.89 3.91 -44.03
CA GLN A 111 -7.67 4.33 -44.71
C GLN A 111 -7.58 3.77 -46.13
N ILE A 112 -7.95 2.51 -46.33
CA ILE A 112 -8.04 1.89 -47.66
C ILE A 112 -9.03 2.65 -48.54
N ALA A 113 -10.19 3.06 -47.96
CA ALA A 113 -11.19 3.84 -48.66
C ALA A 113 -10.70 5.26 -49.02
N ARG A 114 -9.92 5.92 -48.13
CA ARG A 114 -9.26 7.21 -48.43
C ARG A 114 -8.23 7.09 -49.54
N GLU A 115 -7.41 6.02 -49.53
CA GLU A 115 -6.45 5.74 -50.60
C GLU A 115 -7.15 5.56 -51.96
N GLN A 116 -8.42 5.14 -51.98
CA GLN A 116 -9.27 5.05 -53.17
C GLN A 116 -9.98 6.36 -53.52
N GLY A 117 -9.71 7.45 -52.83
CA GLY A 117 -10.25 8.77 -53.12
C GLY A 117 -11.71 8.95 -52.71
N LEU A 118 -12.28 8.13 -51.80
CA LEU A 118 -13.69 8.18 -51.39
C LEU A 118 -13.99 9.17 -50.25
N GLU A 119 -12.99 9.85 -49.70
CA GLU A 119 -13.18 10.81 -48.60
C GLU A 119 -14.11 11.99 -48.98
N PRO A 120 -13.99 12.63 -50.19
CA PRO A 120 -14.92 13.69 -50.56
C PRO A 120 -16.40 13.22 -50.63
N LEU A 121 -16.62 11.96 -51.07
CA LEU A 121 -17.95 11.37 -51.11
C LEU A 121 -18.50 11.16 -49.67
N ALA A 122 -17.67 10.66 -48.76
CA ALA A 122 -18.08 10.47 -47.36
C ALA A 122 -18.49 11.80 -46.71
N LEU A 123 -17.70 12.86 -46.92
CA LEU A 123 -17.98 14.19 -46.40
C LEU A 123 -19.26 14.78 -46.99
N ALA A 124 -19.49 14.62 -48.29
CA ALA A 124 -20.70 15.10 -48.95
C ALA A 124 -21.98 14.41 -48.45
N ILE A 125 -21.91 13.08 -48.17
CA ILE A 125 -23.00 12.32 -47.56
C ILE A 125 -23.25 12.82 -46.12
N MET A 126 -22.25 13.10 -45.32
CA MET A 126 -22.38 13.64 -43.96
C MET A 126 -22.98 15.07 -43.98
N GLU A 127 -22.53 15.93 -44.87
CA GLU A 127 -23.05 17.28 -45.00
C GLU A 127 -24.55 17.28 -45.36
N GLU A 128 -24.93 16.46 -46.34
CA GLU A 128 -26.33 16.34 -46.73
C GLU A 128 -27.22 15.74 -45.62
N ALA A 129 -26.67 14.81 -44.85
CA ALA A 129 -27.40 14.20 -43.72
C ALA A 129 -27.67 15.19 -42.57
N GLN A 130 -26.92 16.29 -42.48
CA GLN A 130 -27.15 17.36 -41.49
C GLN A 130 -28.16 18.44 -41.94
N LYS A 131 -28.56 18.44 -43.20
CA LYS A 131 -29.53 19.40 -43.70
C LYS A 131 -30.95 18.99 -43.25
N PRO A 132 -31.74 19.90 -42.67
CA PRO A 132 -33.14 19.61 -42.35
C PRO A 132 -33.90 19.37 -43.65
N THR A 133 -34.53 18.20 -43.76
CA THR A 133 -35.51 17.94 -44.85
C THR A 133 -36.84 18.52 -44.43
N ALA A 134 -37.51 19.24 -45.36
CA ALA A 134 -38.90 19.67 -45.14
C ALA A 134 -39.77 18.43 -44.85
N PRO A 135 -40.72 18.49 -43.91
CA PRO A 135 -41.66 17.40 -43.73
C PRO A 135 -42.35 17.15 -45.09
N PRO A 136 -42.58 15.89 -45.46
CA PRO A 136 -43.38 15.59 -46.66
C PRO A 136 -44.73 16.27 -46.48
N ASP A 137 -45.13 17.08 -47.47
CA ASP A 137 -46.46 17.65 -47.52
C ASP A 137 -47.48 16.51 -47.37
N LEU A 138 -48.20 16.46 -46.23
CA LEU A 138 -49.30 15.53 -46.05
C LEU A 138 -50.38 15.83 -47.09
N PRO A 139 -50.70 14.92 -47.98
CA PRO A 139 -51.84 15.12 -48.85
C PRO A 139 -53.11 15.16 -48.00
N GLU A 140 -53.81 16.26 -48.06
CA GLU A 140 -55.19 16.37 -47.53
C GLU A 140 -56.03 15.30 -48.19
N GLY A 141 -56.51 14.33 -47.43
CA GLY A 141 -57.59 13.45 -47.72
C GLY A 141 -57.34 12.29 -48.67
N GLY A 142 -57.17 11.08 -48.14
CA GLY A 142 -57.24 9.86 -48.91
C GLY A 142 -56.81 8.61 -48.10
N ARG A 143 -57.78 7.78 -47.68
CA ARG A 143 -57.57 6.45 -47.12
C ARG A 143 -56.97 5.54 -48.19
N GLY A 144 -55.84 4.89 -47.94
CA GLY A 144 -55.44 3.73 -48.67
C GLY A 144 -53.97 3.63 -49.00
N ALA A 145 -53.38 2.53 -48.61
CA ALA A 145 -52.08 1.96 -48.89
C ALA A 145 -50.85 2.51 -48.14
N PRO A 146 -49.91 1.64 -47.72
CA PRO A 146 -48.70 2.07 -47.04
C PRO A 146 -47.85 2.93 -47.99
N PRO A 147 -47.14 3.98 -47.46
CA PRO A 147 -46.38 4.91 -48.31
C PRO A 147 -45.16 4.17 -48.88
N ASN A 148 -45.14 4.08 -50.20
CA ASN A 148 -43.92 3.84 -50.97
C ASN A 148 -42.91 4.92 -50.59
N LEU A 149 -41.63 4.58 -50.50
CA LEU A 149 -40.50 5.44 -50.29
C LEU A 149 -40.55 6.66 -51.19
N PRO A 150 -40.35 7.91 -50.69
CA PRO A 150 -40.42 9.10 -51.53
C PRO A 150 -39.34 9.05 -52.63
N GLU A 151 -39.75 9.05 -53.88
CA GLU A 151 -38.93 9.01 -55.10
C GLU A 151 -37.96 10.23 -55.22
N GLY A 152 -38.10 11.28 -54.45
CA GLY A 152 -37.26 12.49 -54.52
C GLY A 152 -35.88 12.41 -53.84
N GLY A 153 -35.63 11.40 -53.03
CA GLY A 153 -34.33 11.28 -52.32
C GLY A 153 -33.26 10.50 -53.10
N GLY A 154 -33.69 9.67 -54.07
CA GLY A 154 -32.79 8.90 -54.95
C GLY A 154 -31.99 9.77 -55.93
N ASP A 155 -32.57 10.82 -56.40
CA ASP A 155 -31.96 11.74 -57.39
C ASP A 155 -30.80 12.55 -56.83
N LYS A 156 -30.87 12.96 -55.56
CA LYS A 156 -29.79 13.68 -54.89
C LYS A 156 -28.57 12.78 -54.60
N LEU A 157 -28.78 11.55 -54.16
CA LEU A 157 -27.71 10.58 -53.99
C LEU A 157 -27.08 10.17 -55.34
N ALA A 158 -27.92 9.97 -56.36
CA ALA A 158 -27.49 9.70 -57.71
C ALA A 158 -26.63 10.82 -58.27
N SER A 159 -27.01 12.09 -58.06
CA SER A 159 -26.26 13.27 -58.50
C SER A 159 -24.93 13.44 -57.75
N ILE A 160 -24.94 13.13 -56.42
CA ILE A 160 -23.69 13.13 -55.63
C ILE A 160 -22.76 11.98 -56.09
N LEU A 161 -23.28 10.77 -56.30
CA LEU A 161 -22.52 9.62 -56.78
C LEU A 161 -21.97 9.87 -58.17
N GLN A 162 -22.74 10.47 -59.09
CA GLN A 162 -22.34 10.81 -60.46
C GLN A 162 -21.23 11.85 -60.46
N LYS A 163 -21.31 12.90 -59.61
CA LYS A 163 -20.26 13.93 -59.47
C LYS A 163 -18.93 13.38 -58.98
N TYR A 164 -18.93 12.33 -58.13
CA TYR A 164 -17.69 11.76 -57.54
C TYR A 164 -17.23 10.48 -58.23
N GLN A 165 -18.05 9.79 -59.01
CA GLN A 165 -17.63 8.64 -59.83
C GLN A 165 -16.57 9.01 -60.92
N GLY A 166 -16.68 10.18 -61.45
CA GLY A 166 -15.71 10.72 -62.43
C GLY A 166 -14.32 10.89 -61.80
N ARG A 167 -14.24 11.54 -60.64
CA ARG A 167 -12.98 11.79 -59.93
C ARG A 167 -12.34 10.51 -59.37
N ALA A 168 -13.10 9.53 -58.92
CA ALA A 168 -12.60 8.25 -58.49
C ALA A 168 -11.96 7.43 -59.61
N LYS A 169 -12.47 7.52 -60.83
CA LYS A 169 -11.85 6.87 -62.03
C LYS A 169 -10.56 7.53 -62.45
N GLU A 170 -10.44 8.86 -62.40
CA GLU A 170 -9.20 9.57 -62.69
C GLU A 170 -8.07 9.33 -61.70
N SER A 171 -8.38 9.19 -60.40
CA SER A 171 -7.39 8.85 -59.39
C SER A 171 -6.90 7.38 -59.43
N LEU A 172 -7.72 6.47 -59.92
CA LEU A 172 -7.39 5.06 -60.12
C LEU A 172 -6.53 4.81 -61.35
N SER A 173 -6.65 5.63 -62.42
CA SER A 173 -5.85 5.48 -63.66
C SER A 173 -4.38 5.88 -63.48
N SER A 174 -4.06 6.74 -62.54
CA SER A 174 -2.69 7.25 -62.31
C SER A 174 -1.83 6.48 -61.29
N ARG A 175 -2.39 5.45 -60.59
CA ARG A 175 -1.72 4.71 -59.51
C ARG A 175 -1.77 3.19 -59.59
N VAL A 176 -1.95 2.60 -60.78
CA VAL A 176 -1.87 1.16 -61.00
C VAL A 176 -0.44 0.74 -61.31
N HIS A 177 0.39 0.63 -60.32
CA HIS A 177 1.51 -0.30 -60.27
C HIS A 177 1.78 -0.58 -58.75
N ILE A 178 1.24 -1.66 -58.25
CA ILE A 178 1.80 -2.56 -57.21
C ILE A 178 0.68 -3.55 -56.86
N GLY A 179 0.94 -4.83 -57.08
CA GLY A 179 0.02 -5.94 -56.92
C GLY A 179 -0.46 -6.16 -55.49
N THR A 180 -1.69 -5.81 -55.25
CA THR A 180 -2.50 -6.36 -54.16
C THR A 180 -3.84 -6.83 -54.76
N PRO A 181 -4.34 -8.01 -54.39
CA PRO A 181 -5.60 -8.50 -54.94
C PRO A 181 -6.74 -7.54 -54.60
N PRO A 182 -7.70 -7.32 -55.50
CA PRO A 182 -8.87 -6.51 -55.24
C PRO A 182 -9.69 -7.20 -54.14
N LEU A 183 -10.05 -6.47 -53.09
CA LEU A 183 -11.09 -6.88 -52.16
C LEU A 183 -12.43 -6.96 -52.90
N SER A 184 -12.62 -8.06 -53.58
CA SER A 184 -13.81 -8.37 -54.38
C SER A 184 -15.00 -8.49 -53.43
N GLY A 185 -15.97 -7.57 -53.52
CA GLY A 185 -17.28 -7.71 -52.91
C GLY A 185 -17.90 -6.53 -52.19
N ARG A 186 -17.18 -5.37 -52.02
CA ARG A 186 -17.82 -4.18 -51.40
C ARG A 186 -18.00 -3.07 -52.43
N SER A 187 -19.23 -2.52 -52.49
CA SER A 187 -19.54 -1.36 -53.34
C SER A 187 -18.83 -0.11 -52.78
N GLY A 188 -18.50 0.87 -53.65
CA GLY A 188 -17.88 2.14 -53.22
C GLY A 188 -18.64 2.89 -52.13
N GLY A 189 -19.98 2.70 -52.06
CA GLY A 189 -20.80 3.22 -50.98
C GLY A 189 -20.48 2.56 -49.61
N ALA A 190 -20.23 1.27 -49.55
CA ALA A 190 -19.86 0.59 -48.31
C ALA A 190 -18.49 1.02 -47.75
N LEU A 191 -17.56 1.36 -48.65
CA LEU A 191 -16.26 1.86 -48.27
C LEU A 191 -16.30 3.34 -47.77
N ALA A 192 -17.19 4.16 -48.34
CA ALA A 192 -17.43 5.51 -47.84
C ALA A 192 -18.02 5.52 -46.42
N LEU A 193 -18.91 4.56 -46.11
CA LEU A 193 -19.46 4.38 -44.77
C LEU A 193 -18.38 3.99 -43.72
N ASP A 194 -17.34 3.24 -44.10
CA ASP A 194 -16.21 2.96 -43.20
C ASP A 194 -15.44 4.26 -42.85
N ILE A 195 -15.33 5.26 -43.75
CA ILE A 195 -14.75 6.58 -43.45
C ILE A 195 -15.65 7.35 -42.49
N ILE A 196 -16.99 7.39 -42.75
CA ILE A 196 -17.95 8.06 -41.86
C ILE A 196 -17.91 7.46 -40.48
N ALA A 197 -17.89 6.14 -40.36
CA ALA A 197 -17.80 5.44 -39.07
C ALA A 197 -16.52 5.81 -38.31
N GLU A 198 -15.38 5.97 -38.97
CA GLU A 198 -14.13 6.42 -38.34
C GLU A 198 -14.23 7.87 -37.89
N ILE A 199 -14.73 8.79 -38.71
CA ILE A 199 -14.94 10.20 -38.35
C ILE A 199 -15.84 10.31 -37.09
N VAL A 200 -16.94 9.56 -37.04
CA VAL A 200 -17.83 9.53 -35.88
C VAL A 200 -17.09 8.99 -34.65
N SER A 201 -16.27 7.96 -34.80
CA SER A 201 -15.51 7.36 -33.67
C SER A 201 -14.43 8.28 -33.10
N GLU A 202 -13.91 9.20 -33.88
CA GLU A 202 -12.89 10.19 -33.50
C GLU A 202 -13.51 11.49 -32.97
N ASN A 203 -14.83 11.66 -33.12
CA ASN A 203 -15.52 12.83 -32.63
C ASN A 203 -15.61 12.81 -31.10
N GLN A 204 -14.96 13.78 -30.44
CA GLN A 204 -14.90 13.92 -28.99
C GLN A 204 -16.31 13.99 -28.35
N GLN A 205 -17.26 14.71 -28.98
CA GLN A 205 -18.61 14.82 -28.44
C GLN A 205 -19.37 13.48 -28.48
N ALA A 206 -19.18 12.72 -29.57
CA ALA A 206 -19.72 11.37 -29.67
C ALA A 206 -19.15 10.44 -28.59
N ARG A 207 -17.84 10.44 -28.38
CA ARG A 207 -17.19 9.67 -27.33
C ARG A 207 -17.69 10.07 -25.93
N ASN A 208 -17.81 11.37 -25.66
CA ASN A 208 -18.32 11.87 -24.38
C ASN A 208 -19.79 11.50 -24.15
N THR A 209 -20.61 11.40 -25.18
CA THR A 209 -21.99 10.91 -25.08
C THR A 209 -22.01 9.46 -24.63
N VAL A 210 -21.15 8.61 -25.21
CA VAL A 210 -21.04 7.19 -24.81
C VAL A 210 -20.45 7.07 -23.39
N ARG A 211 -19.40 7.82 -23.04
CA ARG A 211 -18.85 7.86 -21.67
C ARG A 211 -19.90 8.22 -20.64
N THR A 212 -20.73 9.24 -20.95
CA THR A 212 -21.82 9.64 -20.05
C THR A 212 -22.82 8.50 -19.85
N ALA A 213 -23.10 7.71 -20.89
CA ALA A 213 -23.97 6.55 -20.77
C ALA A 213 -23.31 5.47 -19.87
N TYR A 214 -22.01 5.21 -20.03
CA TYR A 214 -21.27 4.29 -19.16
C TYR A 214 -21.24 4.77 -17.71
N GLN A 215 -20.95 6.04 -17.46
CA GLN A 215 -20.93 6.61 -16.09
C GLN A 215 -22.26 6.46 -15.36
N ARG A 216 -23.37 6.60 -16.08
CA ARG A 216 -24.73 6.59 -15.49
C ARG A 216 -25.30 5.19 -15.35
N GLY A 217 -25.10 4.35 -16.38
CA GLY A 217 -25.87 3.11 -16.54
C GLY A 217 -25.05 1.86 -16.84
N ALA A 218 -23.73 1.89 -16.80
CA ALA A 218 -22.94 0.68 -17.05
C ALA A 218 -23.24 -0.41 -16.02
N VAL A 219 -23.38 -1.63 -16.51
CA VAL A 219 -23.61 -2.84 -15.73
C VAL A 219 -22.43 -3.79 -15.95
N ILE A 220 -21.79 -4.21 -14.86
CA ILE A 220 -20.78 -5.27 -14.89
C ILE A 220 -21.49 -6.60 -14.79
N THR A 221 -21.12 -7.54 -15.67
CA THR A 221 -21.63 -8.90 -15.69
C THR A 221 -20.49 -9.89 -15.67
N SER A 222 -20.68 -10.98 -14.94
CA SER A 222 -19.72 -12.09 -14.89
C SER A 222 -20.43 -13.41 -15.17
N LYS A 223 -19.86 -14.23 -16.03
CA LYS A 223 -20.38 -15.56 -16.37
C LYS A 223 -19.28 -16.60 -16.36
N VAL A 224 -19.59 -17.79 -15.81
CA VAL A 224 -18.64 -18.89 -15.83
C VAL A 224 -18.44 -19.44 -17.25
N ILE A 225 -17.20 -19.76 -17.58
CA ILE A 225 -16.88 -20.48 -18.83
C ILE A 225 -17.34 -21.92 -18.68
N LYS A 226 -18.25 -22.36 -19.53
CA LYS A 226 -18.95 -23.67 -19.43
C LYS A 226 -18.02 -24.84 -19.17
N LYS A 227 -16.82 -24.86 -19.77
CA LYS A 227 -15.83 -25.94 -19.63
C LYS A 227 -15.19 -25.98 -18.23
N MET A 228 -15.21 -24.87 -17.48
CA MET A 228 -14.55 -24.74 -16.17
C MET A 228 -15.51 -24.91 -15.00
N LYS A 229 -16.83 -24.92 -15.24
CA LYS A 229 -17.88 -24.86 -14.22
C LYS A 229 -17.75 -25.90 -13.10
N ASP A 230 -17.34 -27.10 -13.46
CA ASP A 230 -17.34 -28.26 -12.55
C ASP A 230 -15.96 -28.52 -11.93
N THR A 231 -14.97 -27.63 -12.16
CA THR A 231 -13.64 -27.74 -11.57
C THR A 231 -13.64 -27.25 -10.12
N GLU A 232 -12.82 -27.85 -9.26
CA GLU A 232 -12.68 -27.43 -7.86
C GLU A 232 -12.20 -25.97 -7.72
N GLU A 233 -11.31 -25.55 -8.64
CA GLU A 233 -10.82 -24.17 -8.68
C GLU A 233 -11.93 -23.16 -8.99
N ALA A 234 -12.86 -23.51 -9.89
CA ALA A 234 -13.99 -22.64 -10.24
C ALA A 234 -14.98 -22.47 -9.09
N GLN A 235 -15.15 -23.48 -8.24
CA GLN A 235 -16.07 -23.39 -7.10
C GLN A 235 -15.74 -22.22 -6.15
N LYS A 236 -14.48 -21.80 -6.09
CA LYS A 236 -14.07 -20.59 -5.33
C LYS A 236 -14.72 -19.31 -5.85
N PHE A 237 -15.17 -19.31 -7.11
CA PHE A 237 -15.83 -18.18 -7.78
C PHE A 237 -17.33 -18.42 -8.01
N ALA A 238 -17.93 -19.39 -7.31
CA ALA A 238 -19.33 -19.79 -7.54
C ALA A 238 -20.31 -18.61 -7.40
N ASP A 239 -20.06 -17.67 -6.50
CA ASP A 239 -20.87 -16.47 -6.31
C ASP A 239 -20.88 -15.53 -7.54
N TYR A 240 -19.95 -15.71 -8.49
CA TYR A 240 -19.79 -14.90 -9.71
C TYR A 240 -20.10 -15.67 -11.01
N PHE A 241 -20.67 -16.88 -10.93
CA PHE A 241 -20.98 -17.69 -12.12
C PHE A 241 -22.06 -17.09 -13.01
N ASP A 242 -23.01 -16.38 -12.42
CA ASP A 242 -24.01 -15.58 -13.11
C ASP A 242 -24.33 -14.35 -12.27
N PHE A 243 -23.46 -13.34 -12.39
CA PHE A 243 -23.49 -12.16 -11.56
C PHE A 243 -23.71 -10.91 -12.41
N SER A 244 -24.52 -9.99 -11.93
CA SER A 244 -24.83 -8.72 -12.61
C SER A 244 -25.14 -7.64 -11.60
N GLU A 245 -24.45 -6.50 -11.67
CA GLU A 245 -24.80 -5.30 -10.88
C GLU A 245 -24.35 -4.01 -11.59
N PRO A 246 -24.95 -2.84 -11.23
CA PRO A 246 -24.46 -1.56 -11.74
C PRO A 246 -22.99 -1.31 -11.36
N LEU A 247 -22.13 -0.97 -12.34
CA LEU A 247 -20.69 -0.79 -12.13
C LEU A 247 -20.37 0.20 -11.02
N ARG A 248 -21.15 1.29 -10.89
CA ARG A 248 -20.98 2.31 -9.84
C ARG A 248 -21.22 1.81 -8.42
N ARG A 249 -21.91 0.67 -8.26
CA ARG A 249 -22.19 0.03 -6.96
C ARG A 249 -21.30 -1.17 -6.70
N CYS A 250 -20.51 -1.60 -7.69
CA CYS A 250 -19.62 -2.73 -7.55
C CYS A 250 -18.45 -2.37 -6.63
N ASN A 251 -18.39 -3.03 -5.50
CA ASN A 251 -17.32 -2.85 -4.53
C ASN A 251 -16.00 -3.40 -5.07
N SER A 252 -14.88 -2.78 -4.68
CA SER A 252 -13.53 -3.13 -5.15
C SER A 252 -13.17 -4.59 -4.98
N HIS A 253 -13.51 -5.22 -3.84
CA HIS A 253 -13.22 -6.63 -3.60
C HIS A 253 -13.97 -7.58 -4.56
N ARG A 254 -15.23 -7.24 -4.95
CA ARG A 254 -15.99 -8.04 -5.93
C ARG A 254 -15.40 -7.89 -7.32
N LEU A 255 -15.04 -6.66 -7.70
CA LEU A 255 -14.38 -6.39 -8.97
C LEU A 255 -13.06 -7.15 -9.07
N LEU A 256 -12.21 -7.09 -8.04
CA LEU A 256 -10.93 -7.81 -8.00
C LEU A 256 -11.14 -9.32 -8.03
N ALA A 257 -12.14 -9.85 -7.32
CA ALA A 257 -12.48 -11.29 -7.38
C ALA A 257 -12.87 -11.73 -8.79
N MET A 258 -13.75 -10.95 -9.46
CA MET A 258 -14.16 -11.25 -10.84
C MET A 258 -12.98 -11.16 -11.82
N ARG A 259 -12.12 -10.14 -11.70
CA ARG A 259 -10.93 -9.98 -12.54
C ARG A 259 -9.89 -11.09 -12.30
N ARG A 260 -9.73 -11.56 -11.06
CA ARG A 260 -8.92 -12.76 -10.76
C ARG A 260 -9.48 -13.99 -11.46
N GLY A 261 -10.80 -14.23 -11.36
CA GLY A 261 -11.44 -15.35 -12.05
C GLY A 261 -11.35 -15.28 -13.58
N GLU A 262 -11.35 -14.06 -14.15
CA GLU A 262 -11.13 -13.80 -15.57
C GLU A 262 -9.68 -14.09 -15.98
N ALA A 263 -8.69 -13.61 -15.20
CA ALA A 263 -7.27 -13.88 -15.44
C ALA A 263 -6.93 -15.36 -15.37
N GLN A 264 -7.62 -16.13 -14.53
CA GLN A 264 -7.50 -17.59 -14.43
C GLN A 264 -8.28 -18.34 -15.52
N GLY A 265 -8.99 -17.64 -16.40
CA GLY A 265 -9.77 -18.26 -17.47
C GLY A 265 -11.02 -19.00 -16.99
N ILE A 266 -11.51 -18.71 -15.81
CA ILE A 266 -12.71 -19.32 -15.19
C ILE A 266 -13.96 -18.49 -15.51
N LEU A 267 -13.85 -17.17 -15.38
CA LEU A 267 -14.95 -16.24 -15.61
C LEU A 267 -14.75 -15.46 -16.91
N ARG A 268 -15.86 -14.99 -17.46
CA ARG A 268 -15.90 -13.97 -18.52
C ARG A 268 -16.60 -12.75 -17.96
N VAL A 269 -15.87 -11.64 -17.87
CA VAL A 269 -16.36 -10.36 -17.33
C VAL A 269 -16.58 -9.39 -18.46
N SER A 270 -17.71 -8.68 -18.48
CA SER A 270 -18.02 -7.64 -19.46
C SER A 270 -18.73 -6.48 -18.80
N ILE A 271 -18.52 -5.28 -19.34
CA ILE A 271 -19.17 -4.05 -18.89
C ILE A 271 -20.04 -3.55 -20.04
N THR A 272 -21.35 -3.52 -19.84
CA THR A 272 -22.33 -3.22 -20.90
C THR A 272 -23.21 -2.04 -20.54
N ILE A 273 -23.73 -1.36 -21.57
CA ILE A 273 -24.75 -0.30 -21.47
C ILE A 273 -25.92 -0.61 -22.37
N ASP A 274 -27.00 0.18 -22.26
CA ASP A 274 -28.07 0.16 -23.26
C ASP A 274 -27.57 0.76 -24.59
N GLY A 275 -27.27 -0.14 -25.52
CA GLY A 275 -26.71 0.23 -26.82
C GLY A 275 -27.71 0.93 -27.72
N GLU A 276 -29.01 0.60 -27.65
CA GLU A 276 -30.05 1.18 -28.51
C GLU A 276 -30.28 2.65 -28.17
N GLU A 277 -30.43 2.97 -26.87
CA GLU A 277 -30.53 4.36 -26.44
C GLU A 277 -29.32 5.19 -26.81
N CYS A 278 -28.11 4.59 -26.68
CA CYS A 278 -26.87 5.26 -27.00
C CYS A 278 -26.75 5.55 -28.49
N ILE A 279 -27.06 4.58 -29.36
CA ILE A 279 -27.09 4.75 -30.81
C ILE A 279 -28.12 5.84 -31.20
N ALA A 280 -29.31 5.82 -30.61
CA ALA A 280 -30.30 6.84 -30.86
C ALA A 280 -29.83 8.28 -30.52
N ARG A 281 -29.10 8.40 -29.38
CA ARG A 281 -28.50 9.70 -28.99
C ARG A 281 -27.41 10.13 -29.96
N LEU A 282 -26.53 9.22 -30.36
CA LEU A 282 -25.48 9.49 -31.33
C LEU A 282 -26.07 9.89 -32.70
N THR A 283 -27.04 9.14 -33.18
CA THR A 283 -27.70 9.45 -34.45
C THR A 283 -28.26 10.88 -34.49
N ARG A 284 -28.87 11.37 -33.41
CA ARG A 284 -29.37 12.75 -33.32
C ARG A 284 -28.29 13.81 -33.42
N GLN A 285 -27.01 13.47 -33.14
CA GLN A 285 -25.89 14.42 -33.27
C GLN A 285 -25.46 14.60 -34.74
N PHE A 286 -25.54 13.53 -35.55
CA PHE A 286 -25.02 13.50 -36.89
C PHE A 286 -26.08 13.55 -37.99
N VAL A 287 -27.34 13.29 -37.66
CA VAL A 287 -28.44 13.15 -38.63
C VAL A 287 -29.60 14.08 -38.29
N ARG A 288 -30.04 14.86 -39.29
CA ARG A 288 -31.23 15.74 -39.20
C ARG A 288 -32.19 15.45 -40.36
N GLY A 289 -33.45 15.20 -40.03
CA GLY A 289 -34.52 14.93 -41.04
C GLY A 289 -34.51 13.47 -41.53
N HIS A 290 -35.03 13.21 -42.69
CA HIS A 290 -35.23 11.91 -43.29
C HIS A 290 -34.77 11.90 -44.76
N GLY A 291 -34.16 10.80 -45.20
CA GLY A 291 -33.67 10.64 -46.55
C GLY A 291 -32.62 9.53 -46.71
N VAL A 292 -32.16 9.29 -47.89
CA VAL A 292 -31.18 8.22 -48.16
C VAL A 292 -29.82 8.47 -47.48
N CYS A 293 -29.30 9.71 -47.55
CA CYS A 293 -28.06 10.10 -46.88
C CYS A 293 -28.17 9.97 -45.35
N GLN A 294 -29.31 10.38 -44.80
CA GLN A 294 -29.64 10.21 -43.36
C GLN A 294 -29.64 8.76 -42.95
N THR A 295 -30.21 7.86 -43.74
CA THR A 295 -30.18 6.40 -43.47
C THR A 295 -28.75 5.86 -43.53
N LEU A 296 -27.97 6.25 -44.52
CA LEU A 296 -26.56 5.81 -44.67
C LEU A 296 -25.68 6.27 -43.52
N VAL A 297 -25.82 7.55 -43.09
CA VAL A 297 -25.10 8.06 -41.92
C VAL A 297 -25.55 7.37 -40.65
N SER A 298 -26.86 7.08 -40.47
CA SER A 298 -27.37 6.32 -39.32
C SER A 298 -26.77 4.93 -39.25
N GLN A 299 -26.64 4.23 -40.36
CA GLN A 299 -25.96 2.92 -40.42
C GLN A 299 -24.46 3.03 -40.08
N ALA A 300 -23.79 4.07 -40.56
CA ALA A 300 -22.39 4.31 -40.23
C ALA A 300 -22.19 4.67 -38.75
N VAL A 301 -23.13 5.42 -38.14
CA VAL A 301 -23.14 5.70 -36.67
C VAL A 301 -23.31 4.41 -35.86
N GLU A 302 -24.23 3.54 -36.28
CA GLU A 302 -24.45 2.25 -35.61
C GLU A 302 -23.22 1.34 -35.72
N ASP A 303 -22.59 1.24 -36.91
CA ASP A 303 -21.35 0.50 -37.11
C ASP A 303 -20.19 1.11 -36.28
N SER A 304 -20.07 2.45 -36.30
CA SER A 304 -19.09 3.18 -35.47
C SER A 304 -19.25 2.86 -34.00
N PHE A 305 -20.48 2.91 -33.47
CA PHE A 305 -20.76 2.57 -32.09
C PHE A 305 -20.36 1.11 -31.80
N LYS A 306 -20.92 0.15 -32.52
CA LYS A 306 -20.75 -1.29 -32.23
C LYS A 306 -19.31 -1.77 -32.39
N ARG A 307 -18.59 -1.26 -33.39
CA ARG A 307 -17.27 -1.76 -33.77
C ARG A 307 -16.10 -0.92 -33.24
N LEU A 308 -16.26 0.37 -33.05
CA LEU A 308 -15.16 1.28 -32.74
C LEU A 308 -15.30 1.95 -31.37
N ILE A 309 -16.43 2.65 -31.10
CA ILE A 309 -16.57 3.46 -29.88
C ILE A 309 -16.84 2.57 -28.67
N ASN A 310 -17.87 1.71 -28.73
CA ASN A 310 -18.26 0.90 -27.57
C ASN A 310 -17.16 -0.01 -27.04
N PRO A 311 -16.42 -0.80 -27.86
CA PRO A 311 -15.32 -1.59 -27.36
C PRO A 311 -14.18 -0.75 -26.79
N SER A 312 -13.91 0.44 -27.36
CA SER A 312 -12.90 1.36 -26.86
C SER A 312 -13.27 1.91 -25.49
N ILE A 313 -14.53 2.36 -25.31
CA ILE A 313 -15.01 2.92 -24.06
C ILE A 313 -15.23 1.82 -23.00
N GLU A 314 -15.66 0.60 -23.37
CA GLU A 314 -15.73 -0.54 -22.48
C GLU A 314 -14.34 -0.85 -21.86
N ASN A 315 -13.29 -0.91 -22.69
CA ASN A 315 -11.93 -1.09 -22.22
C ASN A 315 -11.44 0.06 -21.33
N GLU A 316 -11.81 1.31 -21.65
CA GLU A 316 -11.53 2.48 -20.83
C GLU A 316 -12.17 2.33 -19.43
N PHE A 317 -13.46 1.99 -19.36
CA PHE A 317 -14.15 1.77 -18.08
C PHE A 317 -13.67 0.53 -17.34
N ALA A 318 -13.26 -0.51 -18.05
CA ALA A 318 -12.62 -1.67 -17.46
C ALA A 318 -11.30 -1.31 -16.77
N ALA A 319 -10.47 -0.48 -17.42
CA ALA A 319 -9.21 0.01 -16.85
C ALA A 319 -9.44 0.96 -15.67
N LEU A 320 -10.33 1.96 -15.83
CA LEU A 320 -10.64 2.93 -14.78
C LEU A 320 -11.25 2.28 -13.53
N SER A 321 -12.16 1.32 -13.72
CA SER A 321 -12.75 0.59 -12.60
C SER A 321 -11.74 -0.29 -11.88
N LYS A 322 -10.82 -0.91 -12.61
CA LYS A 322 -9.72 -1.69 -12.05
C LYS A 322 -8.75 -0.80 -11.27
N GLU A 323 -8.34 0.33 -11.84
CA GLU A 323 -7.45 1.29 -11.19
C GLU A 323 -8.04 1.79 -9.87
N ARG A 324 -9.31 2.20 -9.87
CA ARG A 324 -10.01 2.60 -8.65
C ARG A 324 -10.05 1.48 -7.62
N ALA A 325 -10.33 0.23 -8.04
CA ALA A 325 -10.36 -0.90 -7.13
C ALA A 325 -8.98 -1.21 -6.55
N ASP A 326 -7.92 -1.05 -7.33
CA ASP A 326 -6.53 -1.19 -6.89
C ASP A 326 -6.18 -0.14 -5.84
N GLU A 327 -6.50 1.14 -6.08
CA GLU A 327 -6.23 2.23 -5.14
C GLU A 327 -6.96 2.02 -3.81
N GLU A 328 -8.24 1.65 -3.84
CA GLU A 328 -9.01 1.35 -2.63
C GLU A 328 -8.44 0.14 -1.87
N ALA A 329 -8.00 -0.91 -2.57
CA ALA A 329 -7.39 -2.08 -1.95
C ALA A 329 -6.00 -1.78 -1.37
N ILE A 330 -5.15 -1.05 -2.11
CA ILE A 330 -3.82 -0.64 -1.66
C ILE A 330 -3.92 0.21 -0.39
N LYS A 331 -4.90 1.10 -0.31
CA LYS A 331 -5.15 1.92 0.90
C LYS A 331 -5.44 1.05 2.13
N VAL A 332 -6.23 -0.01 1.98
CA VAL A 332 -6.47 -0.97 3.07
C VAL A 332 -5.19 -1.73 3.42
N PHE A 333 -4.42 -2.16 2.42
CA PHE A 333 -3.17 -2.90 2.65
C PHE A 333 -2.12 -2.05 3.37
N THR A 334 -2.00 -0.77 3.02
CA THR A 334 -1.09 0.16 3.71
C THR A 334 -1.50 0.38 5.15
N GLU A 335 -2.80 0.47 5.43
CA GLU A 335 -3.29 0.62 6.81
C GLU A 335 -3.06 -0.66 7.62
N ASN A 336 -3.33 -1.84 7.05
CA ASN A 336 -3.03 -3.11 7.71
C ASN A 336 -1.51 -3.25 8.00
N LEU A 337 -0.65 -2.87 7.05
CA LEU A 337 0.80 -2.86 7.26
C LEU A 337 1.19 -1.88 8.36
N ARG A 338 0.63 -0.67 8.37
CA ARG A 338 0.87 0.34 9.40
C ARG A 338 0.56 -0.20 10.79
N GLN A 339 -0.60 -0.81 10.96
CA GLN A 339 -1.02 -1.39 12.24
C GLN A 339 -0.11 -2.54 12.67
N LEU A 340 0.32 -3.38 11.73
CA LEU A 340 1.26 -4.48 12.00
C LEU A 340 2.64 -3.95 12.46
N LEU A 341 3.18 -2.94 11.77
CA LEU A 341 4.47 -2.34 12.11
C LEU A 341 4.44 -1.56 13.42
N LEU A 342 3.31 -0.92 13.73
CA LEU A 342 3.10 -0.16 14.95
C LEU A 342 2.51 -1.00 16.09
N SER A 343 2.49 -2.34 15.97
CA SER A 343 2.08 -3.22 17.07
C SER A 343 3.01 -3.03 18.28
N PRO A 344 2.47 -3.10 19.52
CA PRO A 344 3.26 -2.91 20.74
C PRO A 344 4.43 -3.89 20.84
N PRO A 345 5.65 -3.43 21.12
CA PRO A 345 6.81 -4.30 21.33
C PRO A 345 6.86 -4.81 22.78
N LEU A 346 7.28 -6.06 22.98
CA LEU A 346 7.58 -6.59 24.31
C LEU A 346 8.82 -5.91 24.93
N GLY A 347 9.70 -5.40 24.08
CA GLY A 347 10.96 -4.79 24.50
C GLY A 347 12.08 -5.81 24.76
N GLN A 348 13.08 -5.36 25.52
CA GLN A 348 14.30 -6.12 25.78
C GLN A 348 14.07 -7.17 26.89
N LYS A 349 13.53 -8.33 26.53
CA LYS A 349 13.29 -9.48 27.39
C LYS A 349 13.85 -10.75 26.77
N ARG A 350 14.14 -11.75 27.59
CA ARG A 350 14.55 -13.08 27.14
C ARG A 350 13.35 -13.85 26.65
N VAL A 351 13.37 -14.20 25.39
CA VAL A 351 12.23 -14.81 24.70
C VAL A 351 12.56 -16.22 24.24
N LEU A 352 11.68 -17.16 24.51
CA LEU A 352 11.66 -18.47 23.87
C LEU A 352 10.68 -18.40 22.70
N ALA A 353 11.17 -18.51 21.50
CA ALA A 353 10.37 -18.55 20.28
C ALA A 353 10.07 -20.00 19.88
N LEU A 354 8.82 -20.29 19.53
CA LEU A 354 8.35 -21.59 19.09
C LEU A 354 7.69 -21.44 17.73
N ASP A 355 8.28 -22.08 16.71
CA ASP A 355 7.69 -22.25 15.38
C ASP A 355 6.95 -23.59 15.35
N PRO A 356 5.60 -23.61 15.38
CA PRO A 356 4.83 -24.82 15.58
C PRO A 356 4.78 -25.70 14.32
N GLY A 357 4.74 -27.03 14.53
CA GLY A 357 4.63 -27.98 13.42
C GLY A 357 4.32 -29.41 13.87
N PHE A 358 3.52 -30.14 13.09
CA PHE A 358 3.18 -31.52 13.38
C PHE A 358 4.30 -32.51 12.98
N ALA A 359 4.46 -32.79 11.69
CA ALA A 359 5.37 -33.82 11.19
C ALA A 359 6.86 -33.50 11.41
N ASN A 360 7.25 -32.25 11.21
CA ASN A 360 8.63 -31.78 11.29
C ASN A 360 9.02 -31.34 12.71
N GLY A 361 8.07 -31.44 13.68
CA GLY A 361 8.26 -30.99 15.05
C GLY A 361 8.17 -29.47 15.21
N CYS A 362 8.16 -29.05 16.49
CA CYS A 362 8.20 -27.64 16.86
C CYS A 362 9.64 -27.18 17.02
N LYS A 363 10.06 -26.13 16.30
CA LYS A 363 11.40 -25.58 16.40
C LYS A 363 11.40 -24.50 17.47
N ILE A 364 12.37 -24.57 18.35
CA ILE A 364 12.55 -23.65 19.45
C ILE A 364 13.83 -22.85 19.26
N ALA A 365 13.77 -21.56 19.54
CA ALA A 365 14.91 -20.67 19.63
C ALA A 365 14.84 -19.87 20.94
N CYS A 366 15.87 -19.94 21.77
CA CYS A 366 16.03 -19.13 22.97
C CYS A 366 16.83 -17.88 22.63
N LEU A 367 16.28 -16.70 22.90
CA LEU A 367 16.87 -15.40 22.58
C LEU A 367 17.21 -14.62 23.85
N ASP A 368 18.33 -13.87 23.80
CA ASP A 368 18.68 -12.90 24.84
C ASP A 368 17.87 -11.58 24.68
N GLU A 369 18.13 -10.62 25.58
CA GLU A 369 17.46 -9.30 25.58
C GLU A 369 17.75 -8.46 24.32
N GLN A 370 18.77 -8.81 23.56
CA GLN A 370 19.15 -8.16 22.29
C GLN A 370 18.64 -8.93 21.06
N GLY A 371 17.97 -10.09 21.27
CA GLY A 371 17.49 -10.94 20.19
C GLY A 371 18.58 -11.82 19.55
N ASN A 372 19.73 -12.02 20.21
CA ASN A 372 20.73 -12.97 19.76
C ASN A 372 20.35 -14.39 20.18
N LEU A 373 20.67 -15.37 19.33
CA LEU A 373 20.40 -16.78 19.60
C LEU A 373 21.32 -17.29 20.70
N LEU A 374 20.72 -17.85 21.78
CA LEU A 374 21.43 -18.53 22.87
C LEU A 374 21.45 -20.05 22.68
N HIS A 375 20.32 -20.60 22.17
CA HIS A 375 20.16 -22.04 21.97
C HIS A 375 18.99 -22.31 21.03
N HIS A 376 19.06 -23.40 20.29
CA HIS A 376 17.94 -23.91 19.49
C HIS A 376 17.78 -25.42 19.67
N GLU A 377 16.57 -25.94 19.60
CA GLU A 377 16.24 -27.36 19.69
C GLU A 377 14.91 -27.65 18.97
N ILE A 378 14.73 -28.88 18.48
CA ILE A 378 13.47 -29.33 17.88
C ILE A 378 12.78 -30.31 18.84
N ILE A 379 11.54 -30.03 19.20
CA ILE A 379 10.73 -30.92 20.06
C ILE A 379 9.55 -31.48 19.27
N TYR A 380 9.02 -32.63 19.73
CA TYR A 380 7.93 -33.33 19.05
C TYR A 380 6.74 -33.59 19.99
N PRO A 381 6.06 -32.56 20.50
CA PRO A 381 4.94 -32.75 21.43
C PRO A 381 3.66 -33.30 20.74
N HIS A 382 3.55 -33.17 19.42
CA HIS A 382 2.35 -33.49 18.65
C HIS A 382 2.47 -34.79 17.84
N PRO A 383 1.35 -35.40 17.42
CA PRO A 383 1.35 -36.48 16.45
C PRO A 383 2.07 -36.09 15.15
N PRO A 384 2.75 -37.03 14.46
CA PRO A 384 2.72 -38.49 14.66
C PRO A 384 3.69 -39.02 15.72
N ARG A 385 4.69 -38.21 16.16
CA ARG A 385 5.72 -38.70 17.11
C ARG A 385 5.27 -38.70 18.55
N ASN A 386 4.48 -37.73 18.98
CA ASN A 386 3.83 -37.58 20.30
C ASN A 386 4.77 -37.81 21.48
N GLN A 387 5.95 -37.17 21.47
CA GLN A 387 6.98 -37.28 22.51
C GLN A 387 6.77 -36.23 23.61
N VAL A 388 5.57 -36.17 24.17
CA VAL A 388 5.15 -35.13 25.12
C VAL A 388 6.09 -35.00 26.29
N ARG A 389 6.43 -36.11 26.97
CA ARG A 389 7.29 -36.08 28.15
C ARG A 389 8.69 -35.50 27.87
N GLN A 390 9.34 -35.93 26.78
CA GLN A 390 10.67 -35.45 26.41
C GLN A 390 10.61 -33.96 26.03
N ALA A 391 9.55 -33.56 25.31
CA ALA A 391 9.31 -32.17 24.94
C ALA A 391 9.10 -31.28 26.18
N THR A 392 8.37 -31.76 27.18
CA THR A 392 8.15 -31.07 28.48
C THR A 392 9.47 -30.89 29.23
N GLU A 393 10.27 -31.95 29.37
CA GLU A 393 11.57 -31.89 30.06
C GLU A 393 12.54 -30.93 29.34
N ALA A 394 12.57 -30.95 28.02
CA ALA A 394 13.38 -30.03 27.20
C ALA A 394 12.95 -28.56 27.37
N LEU A 395 11.64 -28.27 27.30
CA LEU A 395 11.12 -26.91 27.42
C LEU A 395 11.39 -26.34 28.84
N GLN A 396 11.12 -27.13 29.90
CA GLN A 396 11.38 -26.71 31.26
C GLN A 396 12.87 -26.46 31.52
N ARG A 397 13.75 -27.31 30.96
CA ARG A 397 15.20 -27.12 31.03
C ARG A 397 15.60 -25.79 30.37
N MET A 398 15.11 -25.51 29.18
CA MET A 398 15.43 -24.28 28.45
C MET A 398 14.93 -23.03 29.19
N ILE A 399 13.70 -23.04 29.68
CA ILE A 399 13.11 -21.92 30.44
C ILE A 399 13.98 -21.58 31.67
N ARG A 400 14.41 -22.59 32.43
CA ARG A 400 15.24 -22.39 33.62
C ARG A 400 16.66 -21.97 33.30
N THR A 401 17.32 -22.64 32.31
CA THR A 401 18.72 -22.40 31.95
C THR A 401 18.93 -21.01 31.40
N TYR A 402 18.05 -20.58 30.48
CA TYR A 402 18.19 -19.31 29.80
C TYR A 402 17.38 -18.19 30.45
N LYS A 403 16.71 -18.47 31.60
CA LYS A 403 15.89 -17.49 32.36
C LYS A 403 14.87 -16.79 31.47
N ILE A 404 14.09 -17.56 30.75
CA ILE A 404 13.08 -17.04 29.80
C ILE A 404 11.99 -16.28 30.56
N GLU A 405 11.61 -15.12 30.06
CA GLU A 405 10.61 -14.22 30.62
C GLU A 405 9.29 -14.26 29.83
N ALA A 406 9.36 -14.61 28.54
CA ALA A 406 8.20 -14.69 27.66
C ALA A 406 8.37 -15.79 26.60
N ILE A 407 7.25 -16.35 26.14
CA ILE A 407 7.22 -17.35 25.08
C ILE A 407 6.44 -16.77 23.89
N ALA A 408 7.05 -16.77 22.70
CA ALA A 408 6.46 -16.38 21.43
C ALA A 408 6.09 -17.63 20.64
N ILE A 409 4.82 -17.83 20.31
CA ILE A 409 4.33 -18.96 19.52
C ILE A 409 3.85 -18.43 18.17
N GLY A 410 4.38 -18.97 17.06
CA GLY A 410 3.92 -18.66 15.71
C GLY A 410 2.43 -19.01 15.52
N ASN A 411 1.72 -18.25 14.69
CA ASN A 411 0.27 -18.43 14.48
C ASN A 411 -0.08 -19.42 13.36
N GLY A 412 0.88 -20.18 12.85
CA GLY A 412 0.68 -21.17 11.79
C GLY A 412 0.09 -22.50 12.23
N THR A 413 0.40 -23.52 11.45
CA THR A 413 -0.11 -24.90 11.69
C THR A 413 0.34 -25.42 13.05
N ALA A 414 -0.55 -26.07 13.82
CA ALA A 414 -0.30 -26.57 15.18
C ALA A 414 -0.07 -25.49 16.27
N SER A 415 -0.38 -24.22 15.99
CA SER A 415 -0.17 -23.11 16.92
C SER A 415 -0.97 -23.27 18.23
N ARG A 416 -2.19 -23.79 18.16
CA ARG A 416 -3.08 -23.96 19.32
C ARG A 416 -2.65 -25.11 20.18
N GLU A 417 -2.41 -26.24 19.58
CA GLU A 417 -1.93 -27.43 20.25
C GLU A 417 -0.59 -27.15 20.95
N SER A 418 0.26 -26.33 20.30
CA SER A 418 1.52 -25.88 20.89
C SER A 418 1.30 -24.92 22.06
N LYS A 419 0.31 -24.02 21.98
CA LYS A 419 -0.05 -23.11 23.07
C LYS A 419 -0.59 -23.88 24.26
N GLU A 420 -1.54 -24.78 24.04
CA GLU A 420 -2.09 -25.66 25.08
C GLU A 420 -1.00 -26.53 25.78
N PHE A 421 -0.09 -27.07 24.97
CA PHE A 421 1.05 -27.82 25.48
C PHE A 421 1.94 -26.96 26.39
N VAL A 422 2.26 -25.71 25.99
CA VAL A 422 3.07 -24.79 26.80
C VAL A 422 2.34 -24.33 28.06
N GLU A 423 1.04 -24.05 27.97
CA GLU A 423 0.20 -23.65 29.13
C GLU A 423 0.14 -24.73 30.20
N ASN A 424 0.00 -25.99 29.79
CA ASN A 424 -0.02 -27.13 30.73
C ASN A 424 1.32 -27.24 31.49
N ILE A 425 2.44 -26.98 30.84
CA ILE A 425 3.77 -27.02 31.49
C ILE A 425 3.96 -25.88 32.47
N THR A 426 3.47 -24.67 32.15
CA THR A 426 3.62 -23.51 33.02
C THR A 426 2.73 -23.61 34.26
N THR A 427 1.58 -24.25 34.18
CA THR A 427 0.63 -24.47 35.31
C THR A 427 1.16 -25.51 36.27
N GLU A 428 1.80 -26.59 35.80
CA GLU A 428 2.41 -27.62 36.65
C GLU A 428 3.60 -27.09 37.45
N THR A 429 4.33 -26.09 36.89
CA THR A 429 5.49 -25.51 37.60
C THR A 429 5.08 -24.65 38.79
N THR A 430 3.86 -24.13 38.83
CA THR A 430 3.31 -23.34 39.95
C THR A 430 2.75 -24.18 41.10
N THR A 431 2.42 -25.46 40.87
CA THR A 431 1.79 -26.34 41.86
C THR A 431 2.79 -27.25 42.61
N THR A 432 4.07 -27.33 42.21
CA THR A 432 5.07 -28.21 42.87
C THR A 432 5.97 -27.49 43.86
N THR A 433 5.42 -26.69 44.77
CA THR A 433 6.14 -26.21 45.95
C THR A 433 5.41 -26.62 47.21
N SER A 434 5.36 -27.93 47.52
CA SER A 434 5.37 -28.47 48.87
C SER A 434 5.57 -29.98 48.85
N PRO A 435 6.72 -30.52 49.16
CA PRO A 435 6.78 -31.93 49.54
C PRO A 435 6.43 -32.06 51.03
N SER A 436 5.22 -32.49 51.32
CA SER A 436 4.91 -33.09 52.63
C SER A 436 5.59 -34.45 52.70
N PRO A 437 6.29 -34.77 53.80
CA PRO A 437 6.85 -36.12 53.98
C PRO A 437 5.73 -37.09 54.34
N SER A 438 5.43 -38.03 53.44
CA SER A 438 4.57 -39.14 53.76
C SER A 438 5.33 -40.21 54.59
N PRO A 439 4.72 -40.81 55.63
CA PRO A 439 5.37 -41.84 56.48
C PRO A 439 5.45 -43.16 55.72
N LEU A 440 6.54 -43.86 55.95
CA LEU A 440 6.84 -45.22 55.50
C LEU A 440 5.73 -46.22 55.88
N PRO A 441 5.31 -47.14 55.03
CA PRO A 441 4.55 -48.29 55.39
C PRO A 441 5.46 -49.50 55.72
N HIS A 442 5.07 -50.22 56.77
CA HIS A 442 5.63 -51.46 57.25
C HIS A 442 5.58 -52.58 56.20
N ARG A 443 6.62 -53.45 56.31
CA ARG A 443 6.76 -54.75 55.68
C ARG A 443 5.77 -55.79 56.16
N GLU A 444 5.25 -56.59 55.26
CA GLU A 444 4.85 -58.05 55.38
C GLU A 444 4.52 -58.47 53.93
N GLY A 445 5.09 -59.46 53.30
CA GLY A 445 5.52 -60.78 53.56
C GLY A 445 5.02 -61.62 52.35
N SER A 446 5.93 -62.33 51.62
CA SER A 446 5.67 -63.54 50.82
C SER A 446 4.66 -63.52 49.69
N ASP A 447 4.85 -63.97 48.48
CA ASP A 447 5.41 -65.25 48.00
C ASP A 447 5.48 -65.28 46.43
N TYR A 448 6.54 -65.91 45.92
CA TYR A 448 6.69 -66.76 44.71
C TYR A 448 5.85 -66.51 43.43
N CYS A 449 6.45 -66.35 42.23
CA CYS A 449 6.84 -67.42 41.33
C CYS A 449 7.20 -66.92 39.88
N HIS A 450 8.33 -67.49 39.46
CA HIS A 450 8.71 -67.90 38.06
C HIS A 450 8.98 -66.95 36.90
N LEU A 451 10.27 -66.97 36.58
CA LEU A 451 10.90 -66.78 35.26
C LEU A 451 10.42 -67.79 34.20
N PRO A 452 10.62 -67.54 32.88
CA PRO A 452 11.89 -68.04 32.35
C PRO A 452 12.65 -67.13 31.33
N LYS A 453 13.89 -67.47 31.24
CA LYS A 453 14.98 -66.96 30.36
C LYS A 453 14.89 -67.42 28.93
N SER A 454 15.41 -66.62 27.96
CA SER A 454 16.23 -67.08 26.84
C SER A 454 17.04 -65.91 26.33
N LYS A 455 18.26 -65.82 26.38
CA LYS A 455 19.50 -66.22 25.72
C LYS A 455 19.51 -66.03 24.23
N GLN A 456 20.46 -65.19 23.79
CA GLN A 456 21.53 -65.41 22.82
C GLN A 456 22.13 -64.06 22.42
N GLN A 457 23.38 -63.75 22.81
CA GLN A 457 24.73 -64.12 22.38
C GLN A 457 25.05 -63.71 20.95
N PHE A 458 26.14 -62.99 20.89
CA PHE A 458 27.43 -62.96 20.15
C PHE A 458 27.55 -61.74 19.25
N THR A 459 28.65 -61.05 19.04
CA THR A 459 30.12 -61.19 19.41
C THR A 459 30.81 -59.87 19.13
N ASP A 460 31.76 -59.57 19.93
CA ASP A 460 33.12 -59.00 19.83
C ASP A 460 33.56 -58.43 18.47
N ASN A 461 34.19 -57.23 18.50
CA ASN A 461 35.63 -57.13 18.32
C ASN A 461 36.21 -55.71 18.51
N THR A 462 37.16 -55.68 19.51
CA THR A 462 38.48 -55.08 19.56
C THR A 462 38.73 -53.59 19.35
N SER A 463 39.01 -52.97 20.45
CA SER A 463 40.14 -52.20 21.00
C SER A 463 41.29 -51.69 20.10
N PRO A 464 42.24 -50.92 20.68
CA PRO A 464 42.23 -49.56 21.23
C PRO A 464 43.47 -48.76 20.72
N ILE A 465 43.58 -47.43 20.97
CA ILE A 465 44.90 -46.79 21.12
C ILE A 465 44.80 -45.55 22.04
N ASN A 466 45.67 -45.60 22.99
CA ASN A 466 46.16 -44.71 24.01
C ASN A 466 46.56 -43.29 23.51
N SER A 467 46.37 -42.33 24.40
CA SER A 467 47.49 -41.57 24.97
C SER A 467 47.05 -40.56 26.03
N LYS A 468 47.59 -40.74 27.20
CA LYS A 468 47.60 -39.84 28.38
C LYS A 468 48.91 -38.99 28.33
N PRO A 469 49.25 -38.24 29.39
CA PRO A 469 48.82 -36.91 29.88
C PRO A 469 50.00 -35.98 30.18
N GLN A 470 49.79 -34.79 30.71
CA GLN A 470 50.68 -34.07 31.67
C GLN A 470 49.93 -32.83 32.18
N SER A 471 49.65 -32.76 33.51
CA SER A 471 50.33 -32.27 34.69
C SER A 471 50.79 -30.79 34.57
N ALA A 472 50.63 -29.87 35.48
CA ALA A 472 50.51 -29.83 36.93
C ALA A 472 50.30 -28.38 37.39
N GLY A 473 49.92 -28.17 38.62
CA GLY A 473 50.34 -27.02 39.39
C GLY A 473 49.35 -26.51 40.41
N HIS A 474 49.35 -27.06 41.56
CA HIS A 474 49.36 -26.47 42.92
C HIS A 474 48.98 -24.98 43.05
N THR A 475 48.07 -24.59 44.00
CA THR A 475 48.33 -24.40 45.44
C THR A 475 47.06 -24.03 46.22
N THR A 476 46.87 -24.75 47.26
CA THR A 476 46.50 -24.58 48.69
C THR A 476 45.51 -23.51 49.17
N PRO A 477 44.75 -23.88 50.23
CA PRO A 477 43.64 -23.09 50.79
C PRO A 477 44.02 -22.36 52.07
N LEU A 478 43.19 -21.45 52.58
CA LEU A 478 42.98 -21.05 53.98
C LEU A 478 42.16 -19.76 54.10
N PRO A 479 41.49 -19.37 55.16
CA PRO A 479 40.83 -20.14 56.20
C PRO A 479 39.40 -19.65 56.52
N LEU A 480 38.70 -20.41 57.33
CA LEU A 480 37.45 -20.15 58.00
C LEU A 480 37.48 -18.89 58.88
N GLY A 481 36.39 -18.07 58.79
CA GLY A 481 36.03 -17.07 59.73
C GLY A 481 34.55 -17.17 60.05
N GLU A 482 34.27 -17.63 61.25
CA GLU A 482 32.92 -17.60 61.86
C GLU A 482 32.48 -16.20 62.14
N GLY A 483 31.23 -15.84 61.69
CA GLY A 483 30.58 -14.56 62.00
C GLY A 483 29.08 -14.74 61.91
N SER A 484 28.48 -15.06 63.07
CA SER A 484 27.02 -15.00 63.29
C SER A 484 26.43 -13.62 63.07
N GLY A 485 25.38 -13.56 62.25
CA GLY A 485 24.60 -12.37 62.06
C GLY A 485 23.24 -12.72 61.37
N GLU A 486 22.24 -12.99 62.16
CA GLU A 486 20.85 -13.05 61.69
C GLU A 486 20.41 -11.68 61.21
N GLY A 487 20.22 -11.49 59.89
CA GLY A 487 19.52 -10.38 59.27
C GLY A 487 18.17 -10.86 58.71
N PRO A 488 17.13 -10.04 58.69
CA PRO A 488 15.78 -10.46 58.33
C PRO A 488 15.69 -10.92 56.90
N VAL A 489 15.14 -12.12 56.70
CA VAL A 489 14.74 -12.66 55.41
C VAL A 489 13.73 -11.73 54.77
N GLY A 490 14.15 -10.94 53.80
CA GLY A 490 13.28 -10.16 52.93
C GLY A 490 12.34 -11.11 52.14
N PRO A 491 11.15 -10.66 51.77
CA PRO A 491 10.18 -11.52 51.12
C PRO A 491 10.74 -12.07 49.82
N VAL A 492 10.69 -13.37 49.67
CA VAL A 492 10.99 -14.12 48.46
C VAL A 492 10.15 -13.52 47.34
N THR A 493 10.83 -12.93 46.37
CA THR A 493 10.24 -12.42 45.14
C THR A 493 9.31 -13.45 44.53
N SER A 494 8.05 -13.04 44.36
CA SER A 494 6.98 -13.76 43.70
C SER A 494 7.51 -14.40 42.40
N ALA A 495 7.15 -15.67 42.19
CA ALA A 495 7.34 -16.35 40.93
C ALA A 495 6.81 -15.47 39.80
N SER A 496 7.68 -14.93 38.93
CA SER A 496 7.30 -14.18 37.78
C SER A 496 6.49 -15.10 36.86
N SER A 497 5.22 -14.78 36.70
CA SER A 497 4.34 -15.45 35.72
C SER A 497 4.96 -15.35 34.33
N LEU A 498 5.23 -16.49 33.71
CA LEU A 498 5.73 -16.57 32.33
C LEU A 498 4.59 -16.19 31.36
N PHE A 499 4.79 -15.20 30.54
CA PHE A 499 3.79 -14.74 29.58
C PHE A 499 3.91 -15.49 28.25
N ILE A 500 2.78 -15.91 27.69
CA ILE A 500 2.70 -16.63 26.43
C ILE A 500 1.98 -15.74 25.41
N PHE A 501 2.65 -15.48 24.28
CA PHE A 501 2.14 -14.63 23.22
C PHE A 501 2.03 -15.40 21.92
N ARG A 502 0.98 -15.10 21.15
CA ARG A 502 0.82 -15.58 19.77
C ARG A 502 1.32 -14.51 18.83
N VAL A 503 2.22 -14.87 17.90
CA VAL A 503 2.92 -13.97 16.99
C VAL A 503 2.64 -14.35 15.56
N SER A 504 2.36 -13.37 14.68
CA SER A 504 2.21 -13.62 13.24
C SER A 504 3.54 -14.09 12.64
N GLU A 505 3.48 -15.16 11.86
CA GLU A 505 4.62 -15.70 11.11
C GLU A 505 4.62 -15.29 9.62
N ASP A 506 3.71 -14.40 9.20
CA ASP A 506 3.63 -13.93 7.82
C ASP A 506 4.98 -13.40 7.33
N GLY A 507 5.44 -13.92 6.18
CA GLY A 507 6.75 -13.57 5.63
C GLY A 507 7.97 -14.11 6.40
N ALA A 508 7.83 -14.86 7.52
CA ALA A 508 8.98 -15.45 8.23
C ALA A 508 9.75 -16.43 7.35
N SER A 509 9.06 -17.21 6.52
CA SER A 509 9.67 -18.11 5.55
C SER A 509 10.50 -17.37 4.49
N ILE A 510 10.07 -16.16 4.10
CA ILE A 510 10.81 -15.32 3.15
C ILE A 510 12.05 -14.73 3.81
N TYR A 511 11.92 -14.23 5.04
CA TYR A 511 13.06 -13.77 5.82
C TYR A 511 14.10 -14.87 5.98
N SER A 512 13.71 -16.06 6.45
CA SER A 512 14.62 -17.17 6.76
C SER A 512 15.44 -17.64 5.54
N ALA A 513 14.89 -17.52 4.33
CA ALA A 513 15.56 -17.83 3.07
C ALA A 513 16.36 -16.65 2.50
N SER A 514 16.20 -15.44 3.03
CA SER A 514 16.79 -14.20 2.50
C SER A 514 18.31 -14.13 2.67
N PRO A 515 19.00 -13.30 1.87
CA PRO A 515 20.42 -13.01 2.09
C PRO A 515 20.69 -12.39 3.47
N VAL A 516 19.75 -11.56 3.96
CA VAL A 516 19.84 -10.89 5.27
C VAL A 516 19.91 -11.91 6.40
N ALA A 517 19.02 -12.90 6.39
CA ALA A 517 19.01 -13.93 7.42
C ALA A 517 20.24 -14.83 7.38
N ARG A 518 20.82 -15.04 6.19
CA ARG A 518 22.10 -15.78 6.03
C ARG A 518 23.29 -14.98 6.56
N GLU A 519 23.28 -13.66 6.40
CA GLU A 519 24.32 -12.78 6.93
C GLU A 519 24.22 -12.67 8.47
N GLU A 520 22.99 -12.59 9.03
CA GLU A 520 22.78 -12.51 10.47
C GLU A 520 23.07 -13.84 11.19
N PHE A 521 22.74 -14.97 10.57
CA PHE A 521 22.88 -16.32 11.13
C PHE A 521 23.44 -17.28 10.08
N PRO A 522 24.76 -17.19 9.75
CA PRO A 522 25.35 -18.01 8.68
C PRO A 522 25.31 -19.51 9.01
N ASP A 523 25.46 -19.87 10.27
CA ASP A 523 25.61 -21.25 10.74
C ASP A 523 24.25 -21.95 11.01
N GLU A 524 23.13 -21.19 10.96
CA GLU A 524 21.80 -21.69 11.26
C GLU A 524 21.06 -22.16 9.99
N ASP A 525 20.16 -23.11 10.15
CA ASP A 525 19.30 -23.55 9.07
C ASP A 525 18.10 -22.58 8.84
N VAL A 526 17.39 -22.79 7.73
CA VAL A 526 16.23 -21.96 7.35
C VAL A 526 15.13 -22.03 8.42
N THR A 527 14.93 -23.18 9.06
CA THR A 527 13.85 -23.36 10.03
C THR A 527 14.17 -22.69 11.35
N THR A 528 15.41 -22.77 11.82
CA THR A 528 15.89 -22.06 13.01
C THR A 528 15.83 -20.55 12.82
N ARG A 529 16.23 -20.04 11.65
CA ARG A 529 16.08 -18.60 11.33
C ARG A 529 14.63 -18.15 11.37
N GLY A 530 13.69 -19.01 10.95
CA GLY A 530 12.25 -18.76 11.06
C GLY A 530 11.80 -18.59 12.51
N ALA A 531 12.19 -19.50 13.38
CA ALA A 531 11.87 -19.43 14.82
C ALA A 531 12.48 -18.18 15.48
N ILE A 532 13.74 -17.84 15.16
CA ILE A 532 14.39 -16.60 15.64
C ILE A 532 13.57 -15.37 15.24
N SER A 533 13.11 -15.30 13.99
CA SER A 533 12.30 -14.19 13.50
C SER A 533 10.99 -14.05 14.27
N ILE A 534 10.31 -15.14 14.59
CA ILE A 534 9.09 -15.15 15.41
C ILE A 534 9.35 -14.50 16.79
N GLY A 535 10.45 -14.89 17.46
CA GLY A 535 10.84 -14.30 18.73
C GLY A 535 11.16 -12.82 18.65
N ARG A 536 11.94 -12.42 17.66
CA ARG A 536 12.31 -11.01 17.44
C ARG A 536 11.11 -10.13 17.09
N ARG A 537 10.09 -10.66 16.39
CA ARG A 537 8.84 -9.94 16.14
C ARG A 537 8.07 -9.65 17.41
N LEU A 538 8.12 -10.51 18.41
CA LEU A 538 7.54 -10.21 19.71
C LEU A 538 8.33 -9.11 20.43
N MET A 539 9.67 -9.14 20.33
CA MET A 539 10.53 -8.14 20.96
C MET A 539 10.34 -6.76 20.32
N ASP A 540 10.42 -6.67 19.01
CA ASP A 540 10.14 -5.45 18.23
C ASP A 540 9.64 -5.79 16.80
N PRO A 541 8.32 -5.72 16.56
CA PRO A 541 7.72 -6.01 15.25
C PRO A 541 8.30 -5.15 14.13
N LEU A 542 8.46 -3.85 14.37
CA LEU A 542 8.98 -2.91 13.36
C LEU A 542 10.42 -3.26 12.97
N ALA A 543 11.30 -3.45 13.95
CA ALA A 543 12.72 -3.72 13.72
C ALA A 543 12.96 -5.01 12.93
N GLU A 544 12.08 -6.01 13.09
CA GLU A 544 12.21 -7.28 12.38
C GLU A 544 11.53 -7.25 11.00
N LEU A 545 10.31 -6.72 10.90
CA LEU A 545 9.54 -6.73 9.65
C LEU A 545 10.15 -5.85 8.55
N VAL A 546 10.87 -4.78 8.89
CA VAL A 546 11.57 -3.94 7.89
C VAL A 546 12.68 -4.67 7.13
N LYS A 547 13.11 -5.85 7.58
CA LYS A 547 14.10 -6.69 6.90
C LYS A 547 13.52 -7.45 5.70
N ILE A 548 12.20 -7.51 5.60
CA ILE A 548 11.45 -8.23 4.56
C ILE A 548 10.92 -7.20 3.56
N ASP A 549 10.87 -7.56 2.27
CA ASP A 549 10.16 -6.74 1.28
C ASP A 549 8.69 -6.61 1.73
N PRO A 550 8.16 -5.39 1.91
CA PRO A 550 6.80 -5.17 2.41
C PRO A 550 5.72 -5.91 1.59
N LYS A 551 5.93 -6.12 0.29
CA LYS A 551 5.04 -6.94 -0.54
C LYS A 551 4.97 -8.41 -0.15
N SER A 552 5.94 -8.89 0.60
CA SER A 552 6.01 -10.28 1.07
C SER A 552 5.33 -10.49 2.42
N ILE A 553 4.88 -9.42 3.04
CA ILE A 553 4.07 -9.46 4.26
C ILE A 553 2.61 -9.63 3.85
N GLY A 554 1.90 -10.57 4.44
CA GLY A 554 0.47 -10.81 4.17
C GLY A 554 -0.39 -9.68 4.75
N VAL A 555 -0.76 -8.71 3.93
CA VAL A 555 -1.57 -7.54 4.36
C VAL A 555 -2.98 -7.52 3.78
N GLY A 556 -3.32 -8.49 2.91
CA GLY A 556 -4.68 -8.61 2.40
C GLY A 556 -4.87 -9.64 1.30
N GLN A 557 -6.14 -10.07 1.10
CA GLN A 557 -6.51 -11.21 0.27
C GLN A 557 -6.19 -11.03 -1.22
N TYR A 558 -6.25 -9.79 -1.76
CA TYR A 558 -6.06 -9.48 -3.18
C TYR A 558 -4.73 -8.78 -3.46
N GLN A 559 -3.77 -8.87 -2.55
CA GLN A 559 -2.48 -8.18 -2.64
C GLN A 559 -1.71 -8.45 -3.94
N HIS A 560 -1.83 -9.65 -4.50
CA HIS A 560 -1.16 -10.04 -5.76
C HIS A 560 -1.95 -9.67 -7.03
N ASP A 561 -3.19 -9.18 -6.91
CA ASP A 561 -4.06 -8.87 -8.05
C ASP A 561 -4.09 -7.36 -8.40
N VAL A 562 -3.60 -6.52 -7.48
CA VAL A 562 -3.49 -5.07 -7.70
C VAL A 562 -2.22 -4.70 -8.47
N ASP A 563 -2.11 -3.45 -8.92
CA ASP A 563 -0.88 -2.93 -9.53
C ASP A 563 0.31 -3.06 -8.58
N GLN A 564 1.29 -3.89 -8.95
CA GLN A 564 2.44 -4.24 -8.11
C GLN A 564 3.43 -3.09 -7.93
N SER A 565 3.46 -2.13 -8.85
CA SER A 565 4.34 -0.96 -8.77
C SER A 565 3.76 0.07 -7.81
N LYS A 566 2.46 0.37 -7.96
CA LYS A 566 1.72 1.25 -7.04
C LYS A 566 1.73 0.66 -5.61
N LEU A 567 1.48 -0.65 -5.48
CA LEU A 567 1.51 -1.35 -4.20
C LEU A 567 2.87 -1.20 -3.51
N LYS A 568 3.97 -1.51 -4.23
CA LYS A 568 5.31 -1.40 -3.67
C LYS A 568 5.60 0.01 -3.17
N HIS A 569 5.33 1.01 -3.99
CA HIS A 569 5.55 2.41 -3.64
C HIS A 569 4.79 2.81 -2.36
N SER A 570 3.51 2.49 -2.28
CA SER A 570 2.67 2.84 -1.12
C SER A 570 3.08 2.09 0.15
N LEU A 571 3.48 0.81 0.04
CA LEU A 571 3.97 0.04 1.18
C LEU A 571 5.33 0.55 1.67
N ASP A 572 6.27 0.88 0.77
CA ASP A 572 7.57 1.45 1.14
C ASP A 572 7.42 2.81 1.84
N GLN A 573 6.50 3.66 1.38
CA GLN A 573 6.16 4.92 2.06
C GLN A 573 5.58 4.67 3.46
N THR A 574 4.70 3.68 3.61
CA THR A 574 4.13 3.30 4.90
C THR A 574 5.21 2.85 5.89
N VAL A 575 6.15 2.02 5.45
CA VAL A 575 7.29 1.61 6.29
C VAL A 575 8.12 2.82 6.70
N MET A 576 8.45 3.71 5.76
CA MET A 576 9.19 4.94 6.05
C MET A 576 8.45 5.80 7.08
N SER A 577 7.15 6.01 6.92
CA SER A 577 6.31 6.74 7.86
C SER A 577 6.37 6.13 9.27
N CYS A 578 6.14 4.82 9.41
CA CYS A 578 6.17 4.12 10.68
C CYS A 578 7.52 4.22 11.38
N VAL A 579 8.64 4.01 10.65
CA VAL A 579 9.99 4.10 11.20
C VAL A 579 10.30 5.49 11.74
N ASN A 580 9.92 6.53 10.99
CA ASN A 580 10.15 7.92 11.41
C ASN A 580 9.19 8.37 12.53
N GLN A 581 7.97 7.81 12.59
CA GLN A 581 7.03 8.06 13.68
C GLN A 581 7.53 7.50 15.02
N VAL A 582 8.03 6.27 15.02
CA VAL A 582 8.57 5.60 16.23
C VAL A 582 9.91 6.21 16.64
N GLY A 583 10.76 6.54 15.65
CA GLY A 583 12.15 6.96 15.87
C GLY A 583 13.07 5.76 16.11
N VAL A 584 14.33 5.93 15.80
CA VAL A 584 15.30 4.83 15.69
C VAL A 584 16.49 5.03 16.63
N ASN A 585 16.80 4.02 17.42
CA ASN A 585 18.00 4.03 18.24
C ASN A 585 19.26 3.86 17.35
N LEU A 586 20.08 4.92 17.28
CA LEU A 586 21.25 4.99 16.41
C LEU A 586 22.29 3.90 16.71
N ASN A 587 22.37 3.46 17.96
CA ASN A 587 23.41 2.51 18.40
C ASN A 587 23.01 1.04 18.22
N THR A 588 21.72 0.71 18.19
CA THR A 588 21.23 -0.67 18.09
C THR A 588 20.59 -0.99 16.74
N ALA A 589 20.19 0.03 15.97
CA ALA A 589 19.49 -0.16 14.70
C ALA A 589 20.27 -1.00 13.68
N SER A 590 19.51 -1.84 12.96
CA SER A 590 20.01 -2.61 11.82
C SER A 590 20.20 -1.71 10.59
N LEU A 591 20.94 -2.21 9.59
CA LEU A 591 21.10 -1.55 8.29
C LEU A 591 19.74 -1.25 7.65
N HIS A 592 18.84 -2.22 7.69
CA HIS A 592 17.53 -2.11 7.05
C HIS A 592 16.66 -1.05 7.73
N LEU A 593 16.64 -1.02 9.05
CA LEU A 593 15.90 -0.02 9.79
C LEU A 593 16.43 1.40 9.52
N LEU A 594 17.75 1.59 9.49
CA LEU A 594 18.38 2.88 9.18
C LEU A 594 18.07 3.36 7.75
N THR A 595 17.90 2.44 6.80
CA THR A 595 17.59 2.79 5.39
C THR A 595 16.26 3.52 5.23
N TYR A 596 15.29 3.25 6.11
CA TYR A 596 13.98 3.90 6.10
C TYR A 596 13.92 5.19 6.93
N VAL A 597 15.01 5.57 7.59
CA VAL A 597 15.07 6.87 8.25
C VAL A 597 15.16 7.98 7.21
N SER A 598 14.37 9.04 7.39
CA SER A 598 14.35 10.23 6.54
C SER A 598 15.77 10.73 6.23
N GLY A 599 16.07 11.00 4.98
CA GLY A 599 17.37 11.48 4.52
C GLY A 599 18.51 10.46 4.53
N LEU A 600 18.27 9.20 4.96
CA LEU A 600 19.23 8.10 4.93
C LEU A 600 18.83 7.10 3.84
N GLY A 601 19.70 6.86 2.90
CA GLY A 601 19.57 5.75 1.96
C GLY A 601 20.47 4.58 2.36
N PRO A 602 20.44 3.46 1.62
CA PRO A 602 21.24 2.26 1.95
C PRO A 602 22.73 2.52 2.12
N ALA A 603 23.29 3.43 1.31
CA ALA A 603 24.71 3.79 1.37
C ALA A 603 25.08 4.55 2.65
N LEU A 604 24.25 5.52 3.07
CA LEU A 604 24.48 6.26 4.30
C LEU A 604 24.23 5.40 5.54
N ALA A 605 23.20 4.57 5.51
CA ALA A 605 22.92 3.59 6.57
C ALA A 605 24.14 2.65 6.80
N ARG A 606 24.75 2.17 5.74
CA ARG A 606 25.98 1.33 5.81
C ARG A 606 27.14 2.12 6.41
N ASN A 607 27.37 3.36 5.96
CA ASN A 607 28.43 4.19 6.50
C ASN A 607 28.25 4.49 8.01
N ILE A 608 27.01 4.62 8.49
CA ILE A 608 26.71 4.77 9.92
C ILE A 608 27.11 3.50 10.69
N ILE A 609 26.80 2.31 10.17
CA ILE A 609 27.16 1.05 10.81
C ILE A 609 28.67 0.86 10.82
N ASP A 610 29.37 1.16 9.71
CA ASP A 610 30.81 1.08 9.62
C ASP A 610 31.50 2.04 10.61
N TYR A 611 30.99 3.28 10.71
CA TYR A 611 31.44 4.24 11.69
C TYR A 611 31.25 3.73 13.13
N ARG A 612 30.09 3.15 13.44
CA ARG A 612 29.80 2.55 14.75
C ARG A 612 30.72 1.39 15.09
N ARG A 613 31.10 0.57 14.08
CA ARG A 613 32.04 -0.56 14.24
C ARG A 613 33.46 -0.07 14.48
N GLU A 614 33.88 1.00 13.80
CA GLU A 614 35.25 1.51 13.85
C GLU A 614 35.50 2.40 15.08
N TYR A 615 34.56 3.30 15.42
CA TYR A 615 34.72 4.33 16.44
C TYR A 615 33.88 4.08 17.71
N GLY A 616 33.13 2.99 17.77
CA GLY A 616 32.25 2.68 18.87
C GLY A 616 30.86 3.38 18.81
N PRO A 617 30.06 3.25 19.88
CA PRO A 617 28.68 3.81 19.89
C PRO A 617 28.69 5.35 19.87
N PHE A 618 27.69 5.90 19.21
CA PHE A 618 27.47 7.35 19.19
C PHE A 618 27.08 7.86 20.57
N THR A 619 27.65 8.96 21.00
CA THR A 619 27.34 9.65 22.27
C THR A 619 26.62 10.99 22.06
N SER A 620 26.55 11.46 20.82
CA SER A 620 25.79 12.65 20.44
C SER A 620 25.38 12.61 18.96
N ARG A 621 24.25 13.26 18.61
CA ARG A 621 23.81 13.42 17.23
C ARG A 621 24.82 14.18 16.36
N ALA A 622 25.56 15.10 16.95
CA ALA A 622 26.59 15.88 16.23
C ALA A 622 27.70 14.99 15.62
N GLN A 623 27.95 13.80 16.18
CA GLN A 623 28.91 12.85 15.61
C GLN A 623 28.47 12.30 14.24
N LEU A 624 27.20 12.32 13.88
CA LEU A 624 26.72 11.93 12.55
C LEU A 624 27.39 12.74 11.43
N LYS A 625 27.74 14.01 11.67
CA LYS A 625 28.47 14.85 10.69
C LYS A 625 29.89 14.32 10.38
N LYS A 626 30.42 13.40 11.18
CA LYS A 626 31.71 12.73 10.96
C LYS A 626 31.57 11.47 10.09
N VAL A 627 30.35 11.02 9.87
CA VAL A 627 30.09 9.83 9.03
C VAL A 627 30.37 10.15 7.56
N LYS A 628 31.09 9.27 6.88
CA LYS A 628 31.47 9.46 5.48
C LYS A 628 30.24 9.69 4.58
N ARG A 629 30.28 10.75 3.75
CA ARG A 629 29.21 11.16 2.83
C ARG A 629 27.92 11.63 3.47
N LEU A 630 27.83 11.75 4.79
CA LEU A 630 26.68 12.31 5.45
C LEU A 630 26.85 13.84 5.52
N GLY A 631 26.28 14.54 4.52
CA GLY A 631 26.34 16.01 4.43
C GLY A 631 25.31 16.69 5.34
N ASP A 632 25.32 18.02 5.37
CA ASP A 632 24.42 18.81 6.23
C ASP A 632 22.94 18.59 5.90
N THR A 633 22.58 18.46 4.63
CA THR A 633 21.18 18.17 4.22
C THR A 633 20.70 16.81 4.76
N ALA A 634 21.52 15.75 4.64
CA ALA A 634 21.16 14.44 5.17
C ALA A 634 21.11 14.46 6.71
N PHE A 635 22.05 15.17 7.36
CA PHE A 635 22.02 15.36 8.80
C PHE A 635 20.74 16.06 9.25
N GLN A 636 20.36 17.15 8.60
CA GLN A 636 19.15 17.90 8.88
C GLN A 636 17.91 17.00 8.79
N GLN A 637 17.80 16.19 7.75
CA GLN A 637 16.63 15.31 7.56
C GLN A 637 16.58 14.13 8.54
N CYS A 638 17.72 13.56 8.94
CA CYS A 638 17.72 12.33 9.77
C CYS A 638 17.81 12.60 11.27
N ALA A 639 18.43 13.70 11.70
CA ALA A 639 18.84 13.89 13.09
C ALA A 639 17.66 13.84 14.09
N GLY A 640 16.50 14.37 13.72
CA GLY A 640 15.32 14.38 14.58
C GLY A 640 14.70 13.01 14.81
N PHE A 641 14.93 12.06 13.89
CA PHE A 641 14.38 10.70 13.95
C PHE A 641 15.35 9.69 14.59
N LEU A 642 16.62 10.05 14.77
CA LEU A 642 17.62 9.19 15.38
C LEU A 642 17.77 9.52 16.88
N ARG A 643 17.68 8.52 17.74
CA ARG A 643 17.73 8.63 19.19
C ARG A 643 19.00 7.97 19.73
N ILE A 644 19.57 8.58 20.77
CA ILE A 644 20.75 8.05 21.47
C ILE A 644 20.42 7.96 22.95
N PRO A 645 20.02 6.78 23.45
CA PRO A 645 19.88 6.59 24.90
C PRO A 645 21.21 6.90 25.61
N ASN A 646 21.14 7.53 26.77
CA ASN A 646 22.31 7.91 27.57
C ASN A 646 23.29 8.87 26.85
N ALA A 647 22.80 9.71 25.92
CA ALA A 647 23.59 10.73 25.27
C ALA A 647 24.09 11.80 26.25
N LYS A 648 25.18 12.50 25.85
CA LYS A 648 25.69 13.66 26.63
C LYS A 648 24.64 14.76 26.76
N ASN A 649 23.92 15.05 25.67
CA ASN A 649 22.76 15.94 25.68
C ASN A 649 21.49 15.10 25.80
N PRO A 650 20.68 15.29 26.84
CA PRO A 650 19.43 14.52 27.01
C PRO A 650 18.45 14.67 25.85
N LEU A 651 18.49 15.80 25.12
CA LEU A 651 17.66 16.05 23.94
C LEU A 651 17.98 15.09 22.78
N ASP A 652 19.18 14.51 22.73
CA ASP A 652 19.55 13.53 21.72
C ASP A 652 18.74 12.19 21.84
N ASN A 653 18.08 11.99 22.99
CA ASN A 653 17.14 10.88 23.20
C ASN A 653 15.67 11.31 23.04
N SER A 654 15.38 12.41 22.37
CA SER A 654 14.03 12.92 22.15
C SER A 654 13.75 13.10 20.65
N ALA A 655 12.51 13.41 20.28
CA ALA A 655 12.17 13.78 18.91
C ALA A 655 12.35 15.30 18.63
N VAL A 656 12.87 16.06 19.58
CA VAL A 656 13.22 17.48 19.35
C VAL A 656 14.35 17.54 18.33
N HIS A 657 14.16 18.35 17.29
CA HIS A 657 15.16 18.54 16.25
C HIS A 657 16.37 19.36 16.77
N PRO A 658 17.62 19.05 16.37
CA PRO A 658 18.80 19.82 16.82
C PRO A 658 18.71 21.31 16.53
N GLU A 659 18.03 21.76 15.49
CA GLU A 659 17.78 23.16 15.18
C GLU A 659 17.01 23.89 16.29
N SER A 660 16.16 23.17 17.03
CA SER A 660 15.33 23.73 18.10
C SER A 660 15.92 23.57 19.51
N TYR A 661 17.15 23.05 19.65
CA TYR A 661 17.76 22.85 20.98
C TYR A 661 17.92 24.15 21.72
N HIS A 662 18.30 25.23 21.02
CA HIS A 662 18.47 26.56 21.63
C HIS A 662 17.19 27.09 22.31
N ILE A 663 16.01 26.70 21.81
CA ILE A 663 14.69 27.05 22.38
C ILE A 663 14.52 26.35 23.73
N VAL A 664 14.79 25.08 23.81
CA VAL A 664 14.69 24.28 25.04
C VAL A 664 15.71 24.75 26.07
N GLU A 665 16.95 25.12 25.63
CA GLU A 665 17.97 25.71 26.48
C GLU A 665 17.52 27.04 27.06
N GLN A 666 16.84 27.88 26.27
CA GLN A 666 16.29 29.14 26.73
C GLN A 666 15.13 28.91 27.72
N MET A 667 14.20 27.93 27.44
CA MET A 667 13.15 27.56 28.39
C MET A 667 13.72 27.11 29.74
N ALA A 668 14.77 26.28 29.72
CA ALA A 668 15.43 25.84 30.96
C ALA A 668 16.08 26.95 31.71
N LYS A 669 16.75 27.92 31.02
CA LYS A 669 17.36 29.14 31.65
C LYS A 669 16.29 30.03 32.28
N ASP A 670 15.18 30.27 31.60
CA ASP A 670 14.10 31.13 32.09
C ASP A 670 13.44 30.54 33.36
N LEU A 671 13.32 29.22 33.43
CA LEU A 671 12.82 28.48 34.59
C LEU A 671 13.91 28.22 35.65
N LYS A 672 15.16 28.65 35.43
CA LYS A 672 16.33 28.43 36.33
C LYS A 672 16.52 26.94 36.68
N CYS A 673 16.29 26.04 35.73
CA CYS A 673 16.46 24.62 35.87
C CYS A 673 17.41 24.03 34.81
N THR A 674 17.80 22.77 34.96
CA THR A 674 18.56 22.07 33.90
C THR A 674 17.60 21.41 32.90
N ILE A 675 18.08 21.11 31.68
CA ILE A 675 17.30 20.39 30.68
C ILE A 675 16.84 19.05 31.23
N LYS A 676 17.63 18.36 32.07
CA LYS A 676 17.26 17.11 32.71
C LYS A 676 16.08 17.28 33.67
N ASP A 677 16.02 18.36 34.40
CA ASP A 677 14.96 18.65 35.36
C ASP A 677 13.65 19.05 34.65
N LEU A 678 13.78 19.63 33.46
CA LEU A 678 12.64 20.02 32.61
C LEU A 678 11.96 18.81 31.96
N ILE A 679 12.74 17.81 31.57
CA ILE A 679 12.27 16.59 30.90
C ILE A 679 11.42 15.73 31.88
N GLY A 680 10.17 15.44 31.48
CA GLY A 680 9.22 14.64 32.27
C GLY A 680 8.54 15.38 33.43
N ASN A 681 8.89 16.65 33.66
CA ASN A 681 8.34 17.43 34.76
C ASN A 681 7.12 18.27 34.29
N LYS A 682 5.93 17.72 34.44
CA LYS A 682 4.67 18.35 34.02
C LYS A 682 4.44 19.70 34.69
N LYS A 683 4.94 19.93 35.92
CA LYS A 683 4.73 21.18 36.62
C LYS A 683 5.54 22.28 35.98
N LEU A 684 6.82 22.06 35.74
CA LEU A 684 7.69 23.04 35.08
C LEU A 684 7.26 23.30 33.64
N LEU A 685 6.81 22.28 32.92
CA LEU A 685 6.32 22.44 31.56
C LEU A 685 5.03 23.26 31.47
N ALA A 686 4.15 23.16 32.47
CA ALA A 686 2.93 23.96 32.56
C ALA A 686 3.18 25.47 32.85
N GLU A 687 4.33 25.83 33.43
CA GLU A 687 4.74 27.19 33.69
C GLU A 687 5.29 27.93 32.45
N ILE A 688 5.52 27.19 31.34
CA ILE A 688 6.08 27.73 30.11
C ILE A 688 5.00 28.52 29.35
N ASP A 689 5.20 29.83 29.23
CA ASP A 689 4.39 30.65 28.32
C ASP A 689 4.95 30.55 26.89
N VAL A 690 4.26 29.73 26.05
CA VAL A 690 4.62 29.47 24.66
C VAL A 690 4.81 30.77 23.86
N LYS A 691 4.03 31.82 24.16
CA LYS A 691 4.08 33.08 23.40
C LYS A 691 5.41 33.79 23.51
N ARG A 692 6.18 33.58 24.57
CA ARG A 692 7.51 34.18 24.76
C ARG A 692 8.57 33.64 23.79
N TYR A 693 8.37 32.46 23.26
CA TYR A 693 9.31 31.75 22.38
C TYR A 693 8.88 31.77 20.91
N LEU A 694 7.73 32.44 20.62
CA LEU A 694 7.32 32.67 19.24
C LEU A 694 8.27 33.68 18.59
N THR A 695 8.91 33.29 17.52
CA THR A 695 9.67 34.20 16.70
C THR A 695 8.70 35.02 15.84
N PRO A 696 8.79 36.37 15.78
CA PRO A 696 7.94 37.15 14.90
C PRO A 696 8.16 36.72 13.47
N GLN A 697 7.11 36.16 12.82
CA GLN A 697 7.16 35.93 11.39
C GLN A 697 7.36 37.26 10.67
N PRO A 698 8.30 37.38 9.71
CA PRO A 698 8.34 38.54 8.85
C PRO A 698 6.97 38.72 8.18
N PRO A 699 6.38 39.92 8.14
CA PRO A 699 5.07 40.08 7.56
C PRO A 699 5.08 39.57 6.13
N LEU A 700 4.17 38.65 5.82
CA LEU A 700 3.92 38.16 4.47
C LEU A 700 3.74 39.39 3.57
N ARG A 701 4.60 39.54 2.57
CA ARG A 701 4.45 40.56 1.54
C ARG A 701 3.09 40.35 0.89
N ARG A 702 2.09 41.13 1.29
CA ARG A 702 0.85 41.23 0.53
C ARG A 702 1.24 41.71 -0.86
N GLU A 703 1.15 40.88 -1.85
CA GLU A 703 1.07 41.34 -3.22
C GLU A 703 -0.13 42.26 -3.30
N ARG A 704 0.15 43.56 -3.45
CA ARG A 704 -0.88 44.55 -3.74
C ARG A 704 -1.52 44.11 -5.06
N GLY A 705 -2.79 43.88 -5.01
CA GLY A 705 -3.61 43.73 -6.16
C GLY A 705 -3.37 44.88 -7.12
N SER A 706 -3.35 44.57 -8.38
CA SER A 706 -3.24 45.53 -9.47
C SER A 706 -4.32 46.61 -9.36
N GLU A 707 -3.95 47.74 -8.76
CA GLU A 707 -4.67 49.00 -8.96
C GLU A 707 -4.10 49.73 -10.19
N ALA A 708 -5.03 50.16 -11.01
CA ALA A 708 -4.88 50.79 -12.28
C ALA A 708 -3.77 51.84 -12.36
N SER A 709 -3.00 51.78 -13.42
CA SER A 709 -2.03 52.80 -13.81
C SER A 709 -2.74 54.10 -14.24
N PRO A 710 -2.27 55.30 -13.79
CA PRO A 710 -2.60 56.51 -14.49
C PRO A 710 -1.49 56.92 -15.47
N ASN A 711 -1.89 57.14 -16.70
CA ASN A 711 -1.37 58.02 -17.73
C ASN A 711 0.15 58.29 -17.85
N LEU A 712 0.73 57.74 -18.91
CA LEU A 712 1.98 58.23 -19.53
C LEU A 712 1.66 59.20 -20.67
N PRO A 713 2.41 60.31 -20.83
CA PRO A 713 2.29 61.15 -22.03
C PRO A 713 3.20 60.59 -23.13
N GLU A 714 2.66 60.63 -24.38
CA GLU A 714 3.38 60.42 -25.63
C GLU A 714 4.54 61.42 -25.83
N LYS A 715 5.67 60.95 -26.31
CA LYS A 715 6.43 61.56 -27.43
C LYS A 715 7.69 60.74 -27.77
N GLY A 716 7.87 60.65 -29.09
CA GLY A 716 9.19 60.62 -29.73
C GLY A 716 9.59 59.30 -30.38
N GLY A 717 9.46 59.27 -31.69
CA GLY A 717 9.69 58.16 -32.61
C GLY A 717 11.13 57.87 -33.05
N VAL A 718 11.25 56.76 -33.74
CA VAL A 718 12.11 56.32 -34.87
C VAL A 718 13.59 55.95 -34.54
N PRO A 719 14.24 55.04 -35.28
CA PRO A 719 13.83 54.00 -36.25
C PRO A 719 14.42 52.58 -36.06
N MET A 720 13.83 51.66 -36.79
CA MET A 720 14.26 50.35 -37.25
C MET A 720 15.75 50.14 -37.49
N ARG A 721 16.33 49.06 -36.96
CA ARG A 721 17.42 48.34 -37.62
C ARG A 721 17.25 46.82 -37.44
N THR A 722 17.03 46.18 -38.56
CA THR A 722 17.13 44.75 -38.79
C THR A 722 18.53 44.21 -38.45
N ARG A 723 18.58 43.09 -37.73
CA ARG A 723 19.66 42.12 -37.85
C ARG A 723 19.17 40.73 -37.44
N GLU A 724 19.19 39.86 -38.41
CA GLU A 724 19.12 38.40 -38.24
C GLU A 724 20.30 38.00 -37.38
N ASP A 725 20.04 37.17 -36.37
CA ASP A 725 21.01 36.18 -35.92
C ASP A 725 20.34 34.99 -35.29
N LYS A 726 20.69 33.82 -35.82
CA LYS A 726 20.35 32.48 -35.36
C LYS A 726 21.00 32.22 -34.01
N GLY A 727 20.23 31.79 -33.03
CA GLY A 727 20.77 31.32 -31.76
C GLY A 727 19.73 30.48 -31.02
N ALA A 728 19.85 29.16 -31.16
CA ALA A 728 19.14 28.21 -30.29
C ALA A 728 19.58 28.45 -28.84
N LEU A 729 18.72 29.00 -28.02
CA LEU A 729 18.92 29.20 -26.60
C LEU A 729 18.71 27.86 -25.85
N ASN A 730 19.82 27.33 -25.35
CA ASN A 730 19.89 26.18 -24.45
C ASN A 730 19.20 26.51 -23.14
N LEU A 731 18.04 25.89 -22.91
CA LEU A 731 17.23 26.04 -21.68
C LEU A 731 17.94 25.49 -20.43
N SER A 732 19.05 24.74 -20.58
CA SER A 732 19.81 24.16 -19.47
C SER A 732 20.78 25.15 -18.79
N GLN A 733 21.14 26.28 -19.45
CA GLN A 733 22.01 27.27 -18.83
C GLN A 733 21.26 28.32 -18.00
N HIS A 734 19.97 28.57 -18.29
CA HIS A 734 19.18 29.51 -17.47
C HIS A 734 18.71 28.93 -16.12
N LEU A 735 18.72 27.60 -15.93
CA LEU A 735 18.40 26.97 -14.63
C LEU A 735 19.59 26.93 -13.67
N SER A 736 20.83 27.07 -14.17
CA SER A 736 22.03 27.10 -13.31
C SER A 736 22.40 28.50 -12.79
N GLU A 737 21.98 29.56 -13.46
CA GLU A 737 22.27 30.94 -13.01
C GLU A 737 21.23 31.49 -12.00
N VAL A 738 20.01 30.94 -11.93
CA VAL A 738 19.02 31.30 -10.94
C VAL A 738 19.28 30.63 -9.57
N SER A 739 20.07 29.56 -9.54
CA SER A 739 20.45 28.85 -8.32
C SER A 739 21.56 29.53 -7.49
N ALA A 740 22.27 30.50 -8.04
CA ALA A 740 23.44 31.08 -7.40
C ALA A 740 23.20 32.38 -6.60
N SER A 741 21.98 32.89 -6.54
CA SER A 741 21.67 34.18 -5.88
C SER A 741 20.43 34.19 -4.98
N LEU A 742 19.95 33.02 -4.52
CA LEU A 742 18.97 33.01 -3.43
C LEU A 742 19.72 33.15 -2.10
N PRO A 743 19.38 34.14 -1.25
CA PRO A 743 19.94 34.19 0.09
C PRO A 743 19.55 32.92 0.83
N PRO A 744 20.40 32.43 1.76
CA PRO A 744 20.05 31.30 2.62
C PRO A 744 18.69 31.60 3.24
N LEU A 745 17.80 30.62 3.20
CA LEU A 745 16.48 30.69 3.83
C LEU A 745 16.66 31.23 5.27
N PRO A 746 15.90 32.25 5.71
CA PRO A 746 16.00 32.75 7.06
C PRO A 746 15.81 31.58 8.03
N SER A 747 16.68 31.51 9.05
CA SER A 747 16.56 30.56 10.16
C SER A 747 15.11 30.60 10.64
N GLU A 748 14.44 29.44 10.57
CA GLU A 748 13.02 29.34 10.83
C GLU A 748 12.65 29.91 12.16
N GLY A 749 11.69 30.84 12.14
CA GLY A 749 11.01 31.27 13.34
C GLY A 749 10.25 30.08 13.93
N SER A 750 10.40 29.83 15.22
CA SER A 750 9.62 28.84 15.93
C SER A 750 8.16 29.26 15.98
N GLY A 751 7.31 28.59 15.24
CA GLY A 751 5.87 28.79 15.30
C GLY A 751 5.22 28.01 16.44
N GLU A 752 3.93 28.29 16.67
CA GLU A 752 3.19 27.72 17.79
C GLU A 752 3.08 26.17 17.68
N ALA A 753 2.97 25.61 16.47
CA ALA A 753 2.88 24.18 16.27
C ALA A 753 4.19 23.48 16.67
N THR A 754 5.32 23.99 16.24
CA THR A 754 6.65 23.48 16.61
C THR A 754 6.88 23.53 18.12
N LEU A 755 6.50 24.64 18.79
CA LEU A 755 6.63 24.77 20.23
C LEU A 755 5.75 23.77 20.99
N ARG A 756 4.53 23.55 20.56
CA ARG A 756 3.64 22.52 21.14
C ARG A 756 4.20 21.10 20.98
N ASP A 757 4.76 20.79 19.81
CA ASP A 757 5.41 19.49 19.57
C ASP A 757 6.62 19.31 20.51
N ILE A 758 7.44 20.36 20.70
CA ILE A 758 8.57 20.36 21.64
C ILE A 758 8.08 20.08 23.06
N LEU A 759 7.05 20.79 23.55
CA LEU A 759 6.51 20.59 24.90
C LEU A 759 5.95 19.18 25.08
N THR A 760 5.22 18.66 24.10
CA THR A 760 4.69 17.30 24.12
C THR A 760 5.81 16.26 24.22
N GLU A 761 6.89 16.47 23.49
CA GLU A 761 8.05 15.58 23.53
C GLU A 761 8.83 15.69 24.84
N LEU A 762 8.93 16.88 25.42
CA LEU A 762 9.60 17.07 26.72
C LEU A 762 8.79 16.47 27.88
N GLU A 763 7.46 16.40 27.76
CA GLU A 763 6.62 15.74 28.76
C GLU A 763 6.91 14.24 28.87
N LYS A 764 7.17 13.57 27.72
CA LYS A 764 7.39 12.13 27.64
C LYS A 764 8.48 11.82 26.61
N PRO A 765 9.75 12.18 26.90
CA PRO A 765 10.82 12.03 25.92
C PRO A 765 11.12 10.58 25.61
N GLY A 766 11.29 10.29 24.34
CA GLY A 766 11.67 8.98 23.87
C GLY A 766 10.66 7.87 24.14
N ARG A 767 9.43 8.21 24.53
CA ARG A 767 8.36 7.19 24.70
C ARG A 767 8.04 6.58 23.36
N ASP A 768 8.01 5.23 23.33
CA ASP A 768 7.49 4.51 22.20
C ASP A 768 5.99 4.78 22.05
N PRO A 769 5.52 5.27 20.90
CA PRO A 769 4.09 5.56 20.70
C PRO A 769 3.22 4.31 20.59
N ARG A 770 3.82 3.12 20.50
CA ARG A 770 3.13 1.85 20.22
C ARG A 770 2.37 1.24 21.40
N GLY A 771 2.58 1.72 22.63
CA GLY A 771 1.91 1.18 23.83
C GLY A 771 2.58 -0.06 24.41
N GLU A 772 1.87 -0.78 25.26
CA GLU A 772 2.33 -2.00 25.93
C GLU A 772 1.60 -3.22 25.35
N VAL A 773 2.26 -4.38 25.36
CA VAL A 773 1.69 -5.65 24.87
C VAL A 773 0.68 -6.18 25.87
N GLU A 774 -0.52 -6.50 25.42
CA GLU A 774 -1.58 -7.11 26.22
C GLU A 774 -1.62 -8.61 25.99
N VAL A 775 -1.80 -9.39 27.08
CA VAL A 775 -1.98 -10.84 27.01
C VAL A 775 -3.42 -11.15 26.67
N PHE A 776 -3.67 -12.02 25.69
CA PHE A 776 -4.99 -12.42 25.24
C PHE A 776 -5.22 -13.93 25.40
N GLU A 777 -6.42 -14.30 25.90
CA GLU A 777 -6.86 -15.69 26.02
C GLU A 777 -8.16 -15.93 25.27
N PHE A 778 -8.19 -16.97 24.43
CA PHE A 778 -9.42 -17.48 23.82
C PHE A 778 -10.30 -18.20 24.84
N ASP A 779 -11.57 -18.41 24.47
CA ASP A 779 -12.46 -19.25 25.28
C ASP A 779 -11.95 -20.71 25.32
N LYS A 780 -11.85 -21.27 26.54
CA LYS A 780 -11.27 -22.61 26.76
C LYS A 780 -12.19 -23.76 26.33
N ASN A 781 -13.45 -23.45 25.99
CA ASN A 781 -14.45 -24.48 25.65
C ASN A 781 -14.72 -24.54 24.13
N VAL A 782 -14.09 -23.69 23.33
CA VAL A 782 -14.37 -23.55 21.89
C VAL A 782 -13.13 -23.86 21.10
N HIS A 783 -13.12 -25.01 20.41
CA HIS A 783 -11.97 -25.49 19.62
C HIS A 783 -12.31 -25.73 18.15
N THR A 784 -13.56 -26.09 17.84
CA THR A 784 -14.00 -26.46 16.48
C THR A 784 -15.26 -25.70 16.07
N LEU A 785 -15.54 -25.71 14.76
CA LEU A 785 -16.79 -25.14 14.22
C LEU A 785 -18.06 -25.76 14.84
N ASN A 786 -17.98 -27.01 15.28
CA ASN A 786 -19.12 -27.72 15.88
C ASN A 786 -19.45 -27.24 17.30
N ASP A 787 -18.50 -26.60 17.97
CA ASP A 787 -18.69 -26.09 19.34
C ASP A 787 -19.39 -24.72 19.32
N LEU A 788 -19.55 -24.12 18.16
CA LEU A 788 -20.17 -22.81 18.02
C LEU A 788 -21.71 -22.89 18.04
N ILE A 789 -22.30 -22.14 18.94
CA ILE A 789 -23.76 -21.99 19.07
C ILE A 789 -24.12 -20.54 18.69
N VAL A 790 -25.16 -20.37 17.89
CA VAL A 790 -25.69 -19.04 17.54
C VAL A 790 -26.12 -18.31 18.80
N GLY A 791 -25.66 -17.07 18.96
CA GLY A 791 -25.88 -16.25 20.16
C GLY A 791 -24.74 -16.29 21.18
N MET A 792 -23.75 -17.19 21.03
CA MET A 792 -22.59 -17.31 21.91
C MET A 792 -21.70 -16.07 21.80
N GLU A 793 -21.26 -15.51 22.91
CA GLU A 793 -20.32 -14.40 22.98
C GLU A 793 -18.91 -14.91 23.31
N LEU A 794 -17.97 -14.61 22.44
CA LEU A 794 -16.60 -15.12 22.49
C LEU A 794 -15.58 -13.97 22.43
N PRO A 795 -14.45 -14.10 23.13
CA PRO A 795 -13.30 -13.26 22.89
C PRO A 795 -12.67 -13.62 21.54
N GLY A 796 -12.18 -12.63 20.82
CA GLY A 796 -11.53 -12.84 19.54
C GLY A 796 -10.45 -11.81 19.26
N ILE A 797 -9.58 -12.10 18.30
CA ILE A 797 -8.54 -11.22 17.80
C ILE A 797 -8.84 -10.87 16.36
N VAL A 798 -8.77 -9.60 16.01
CA VAL A 798 -8.90 -9.13 14.64
C VAL A 798 -7.68 -9.55 13.83
N THR A 799 -7.90 -10.40 12.82
CA THR A 799 -6.83 -10.93 11.96
C THR A 799 -6.67 -10.17 10.66
N ASN A 800 -7.76 -9.58 10.15
CA ASN A 800 -7.72 -8.81 8.90
C ASN A 800 -8.87 -7.79 8.84
N ILE A 801 -8.61 -6.63 8.26
CA ILE A 801 -9.62 -5.58 8.05
C ILE A 801 -9.79 -5.36 6.55
N THR A 802 -11.03 -5.24 6.12
CA THR A 802 -11.43 -5.00 4.73
C THR A 802 -12.50 -3.91 4.68
N ASN A 803 -12.74 -3.31 3.52
CA ASN A 803 -13.77 -2.27 3.35
C ASN A 803 -15.20 -2.74 3.70
N PHE A 804 -15.46 -4.04 3.69
CA PHE A 804 -16.78 -4.61 3.99
C PHE A 804 -16.92 -5.18 5.41
N GLY A 805 -15.85 -5.14 6.21
CA GLY A 805 -15.85 -5.63 7.59
C GLY A 805 -14.50 -6.15 8.04
N ALA A 806 -14.48 -6.86 9.16
CA ALA A 806 -13.28 -7.41 9.76
C ALA A 806 -13.38 -8.92 9.95
N PHE A 807 -12.26 -9.60 9.78
CA PHE A 807 -12.10 -11.01 10.10
C PHE A 807 -11.58 -11.11 11.53
N VAL A 808 -12.18 -12.00 12.30
CA VAL A 808 -11.87 -12.21 13.72
C VAL A 808 -11.63 -13.68 13.98
N ASP A 809 -10.45 -14.00 14.49
CA ASP A 809 -10.13 -15.32 15.02
C ASP A 809 -10.79 -15.44 16.41
N ILE A 810 -11.69 -16.38 16.57
CA ILE A 810 -12.44 -16.67 17.80
C ILE A 810 -12.00 -17.97 18.47
N GLY A 811 -10.85 -18.50 18.07
CA GLY A 811 -10.36 -19.76 18.63
C GLY A 811 -10.78 -21.01 17.86
N VAL A 812 -11.50 -20.93 16.73
CA VAL A 812 -11.75 -22.06 15.80
C VAL A 812 -10.84 -21.99 14.58
N HIS A 813 -10.58 -23.08 13.85
CA HIS A 813 -9.63 -23.12 12.70
C HIS A 813 -10.08 -22.27 11.48
N GLN A 814 -11.05 -21.40 11.64
CA GLN A 814 -11.62 -20.55 10.62
C GLN A 814 -11.98 -19.19 11.19
N ASP A 815 -11.51 -18.12 10.59
CA ASP A 815 -11.87 -16.76 10.98
C ASP A 815 -13.34 -16.48 10.69
N GLY A 816 -14.01 -15.81 11.62
CA GLY A 816 -15.37 -15.32 11.44
C GLY A 816 -15.38 -13.91 10.86
N LEU A 817 -16.38 -13.59 10.05
CA LEU A 817 -16.58 -12.27 9.47
C LEU A 817 -17.53 -11.43 10.30
N VAL A 818 -17.08 -10.28 10.79
CA VAL A 818 -17.92 -9.19 11.27
C VAL A 818 -18.15 -8.23 10.11
N HIS A 819 -19.34 -8.28 9.51
CA HIS A 819 -19.67 -7.36 8.41
C HIS A 819 -19.70 -5.91 8.92
N ILE A 820 -19.37 -4.92 8.06
CA ILE A 820 -19.32 -3.49 8.42
C ILE A 820 -20.59 -3.00 9.13
N SER A 821 -21.76 -3.52 8.75
CA SER A 821 -23.02 -3.22 9.42
C SER A 821 -23.15 -3.82 10.82
N GLN A 822 -22.26 -4.71 11.22
CA GLN A 822 -22.26 -5.44 12.51
C GLN A 822 -21.10 -5.02 13.42
N LEU A 823 -20.25 -4.07 13.01
CA LEU A 823 -19.09 -3.60 13.77
C LEU A 823 -19.48 -2.67 14.93
N SER A 824 -20.53 -1.88 14.78
CA SER A 824 -20.96 -0.89 15.79
C SER A 824 -22.46 -0.65 15.69
N ASP A 825 -23.02 -0.14 16.79
CA ASP A 825 -24.42 0.31 16.84
C ASP A 825 -24.65 1.59 16.01
N ARG A 826 -23.59 2.36 15.74
CA ARG A 826 -23.61 3.54 14.88
C ARG A 826 -23.27 3.14 13.44
N PHE A 827 -23.75 3.95 12.48
CA PHE A 827 -23.39 3.74 11.08
C PHE A 827 -21.88 3.98 10.87
N VAL A 828 -21.21 2.98 10.34
CA VAL A 828 -19.76 2.99 10.04
C VAL A 828 -19.56 2.98 8.54
N THR A 829 -18.79 3.93 8.04
CA THR A 829 -18.41 4.01 6.62
C THR A 829 -17.07 3.34 6.34
N ASP A 830 -16.17 3.34 7.33
CA ASP A 830 -14.83 2.77 7.26
C ASP A 830 -14.56 1.96 8.53
N PRO A 831 -14.35 0.63 8.41
CA PRO A 831 -14.06 -0.24 9.54
C PRO A 831 -12.87 0.20 10.40
N THR A 832 -11.85 0.82 9.80
CA THR A 832 -10.64 1.26 10.52
C THR A 832 -10.88 2.34 11.57
N GLN A 833 -12.03 3.04 11.49
CA GLN A 833 -12.44 4.03 12.50
C GLN A 833 -12.89 3.39 13.82
N VAL A 834 -13.30 2.12 13.80
CA VAL A 834 -13.91 1.42 14.94
C VAL A 834 -13.03 0.30 15.45
N ILE A 835 -12.24 -0.33 14.59
CA ILE A 835 -11.52 -1.56 14.88
C ILE A 835 -10.10 -1.49 14.31
N ARG A 836 -9.15 -2.14 15.00
CA ARG A 836 -7.73 -2.19 14.61
C ARG A 836 -7.29 -3.64 14.43
N LEU A 837 -6.28 -3.84 13.60
CA LEU A 837 -5.64 -5.14 13.45
C LEU A 837 -5.04 -5.59 14.80
N HIS A 838 -5.14 -6.87 15.10
CA HIS A 838 -4.74 -7.48 16.37
C HIS A 838 -5.45 -6.94 17.62
N GLN A 839 -6.50 -6.13 17.46
CA GLN A 839 -7.32 -5.69 18.57
C GLN A 839 -8.05 -6.87 19.18
N HIS A 840 -8.07 -6.93 20.52
CA HIS A 840 -8.89 -7.86 21.28
C HIS A 840 -10.33 -7.35 21.27
N VAL A 841 -11.25 -8.19 20.85
CA VAL A 841 -12.68 -7.85 20.73
C VAL A 841 -13.57 -8.95 21.28
N ARG A 842 -14.76 -8.57 21.72
CA ARG A 842 -15.82 -9.55 22.03
C ARG A 842 -16.81 -9.57 20.89
N VAL A 843 -17.10 -10.77 20.40
CA VAL A 843 -18.01 -10.99 19.27
C VAL A 843 -19.09 -11.99 19.62
N ARG A 844 -20.27 -11.84 19.01
CA ARG A 844 -21.38 -12.79 19.12
C ARG A 844 -21.53 -13.55 17.82
N VAL A 845 -21.67 -14.85 17.91
CA VAL A 845 -21.95 -15.72 16.76
C VAL A 845 -23.38 -15.47 16.25
N VAL A 846 -23.51 -15.04 14.99
CA VAL A 846 -24.80 -14.77 14.33
C VAL A 846 -25.25 -15.96 13.50
N GLU A 847 -24.33 -16.56 12.74
CA GLU A 847 -24.62 -17.66 11.83
C GLU A 847 -23.36 -18.51 11.63
N VAL A 848 -23.55 -19.83 11.49
CA VAL A 848 -22.48 -20.78 11.16
C VAL A 848 -22.91 -21.62 9.97
N ASP A 849 -22.27 -21.41 8.83
CA ASP A 849 -22.47 -22.24 7.62
C ASP A 849 -21.42 -23.36 7.57
N MET A 850 -21.81 -24.54 8.02
CA MET A 850 -20.93 -25.72 8.05
C MET A 850 -20.50 -26.20 6.65
N ARG A 851 -21.34 -25.98 5.60
CA ARG A 851 -21.05 -26.42 4.24
C ARG A 851 -19.98 -25.55 3.59
N ARG A 852 -20.09 -24.23 3.79
CA ARG A 852 -19.15 -23.23 3.25
C ARG A 852 -18.02 -22.90 4.21
N LYS A 853 -18.03 -23.46 5.41
CA LYS A 853 -17.10 -23.14 6.52
C LYS A 853 -17.02 -21.61 6.76
N ARG A 854 -18.18 -20.96 6.84
CA ARG A 854 -18.28 -19.51 7.08
C ARG A 854 -18.94 -19.24 8.42
N ILE A 855 -18.39 -18.28 9.16
CA ILE A 855 -18.91 -17.83 10.44
C ILE A 855 -19.26 -16.36 10.30
N ALA A 856 -20.51 -15.98 10.58
CA ALA A 856 -20.92 -14.59 10.66
C ALA A 856 -20.94 -14.16 12.14
N LEU A 857 -20.29 -13.03 12.40
CA LEU A 857 -20.11 -12.47 13.75
C LEU A 857 -20.71 -11.06 13.84
N SER A 858 -21.03 -10.63 15.06
CA SER A 858 -21.49 -9.28 15.37
C SER A 858 -20.81 -8.74 16.61
N MET A 859 -20.51 -7.45 16.62
CA MET A 859 -20.01 -6.68 17.77
C MET A 859 -21.10 -5.77 18.36
N LYS A 860 -22.31 -5.76 17.79
CA LYS A 860 -23.42 -4.94 18.25
C LYS A 860 -23.97 -5.39 19.60
N ASN A 861 -24.30 -4.41 20.43
CA ASN A 861 -24.87 -4.62 21.75
C ASN A 861 -24.03 -5.54 22.66
N ILE A 862 -22.70 -5.45 22.55
CA ILE A 862 -21.72 -6.17 23.37
C ILE A 862 -20.82 -5.13 24.04
N LYS A 863 -20.55 -5.32 25.35
CA LYS A 863 -19.50 -4.54 26.03
C LYS A 863 -18.14 -5.04 25.56
N GLN A 864 -17.42 -4.17 24.87
CA GLN A 864 -16.05 -4.40 24.40
C GLN A 864 -15.06 -4.30 25.56
#